data_ac189fe6dade5677fd446e44d1ae1a5f
#
_entry.id   ac189fe6dade5677fd446e44d1ae1a5f
#
_cell.length_a   1.000
_cell.length_b   1.000
_cell.length_c   1.000
_cell.angle_alpha   90.00
_cell.angle_beta   90.00
_cell.angle_gamma   90.00
#
_symmetry.space_group_name_H-M   'P 1'
#
loop_
_entity.id
_entity.type
_entity.pdbx_description
1 polymer ?
#
loop_
_entity_poly.entity_id
_entity_poly.type
_entity_poly.pdbx_seq_one_letter_code
_entity_poly.pdbx_strand_id
1 'polypeptide(L)'
;MQDELEKHLPKAFAIIKETAKRFAENKSLEVTSTDFDRIFSSKHEYVELKNDKAYWKNSWDAAGKDITWDMIHYDVQLIGGVALHKGKIAEMQTGEGKTLVATLPLFLNALTGKGVHLVTVNDYLAKRDSAWMAPLFQFHGLTVDCIDFYNPNSDERRRAYNADITYGTNNEFGFDYLRDNMAHAPEDLVQRKHHYAIVDEVDSVLIDDARTPLIISGPTPEGDRHEFDKLKSKVYDLVGRQKSLLTNVLANAKNKIRSGEEEEGGKLLYMAYRGLPKNKALIKFLSEEGIKQLLQKTENFYIQDNNRNMHIIDEELLFVIDEKNNQIDLTDKGTEILSASSNDSNLFILPDMGSEIANIESKNLTPELEAKEKEVLFKDFNIKSERIHSMNQLLKAYTLFEKDIEYVVMENKVMIVDEQTGRIMEGRRYSDGLHQAIEAKENVKIEAATQTFATITLQNYFRMYQKLAGMTGTAITEAGEFWEIYKLDVIEIPTNRPVERNDENDLIYKTKREKYNAVIEEVSKLSNLGRPILIGTTSVEISELLSKMLTIRKIKHNVLNAKLHKKEADIVAEAGNPGIVTIATNMAGRGTDIKLTENVKTSGGLAIIGTERHDSRRVDRQLRGRSGRQGDPGSSQFFVSLEDNLMRLFGSERVAKVMDRMGLEEGEVIQHSMMTKSIERAQKKVEENNFGIRKRLLEYDDVMNAQREVIYKRRKNALSGDRLKLDIANMLYDTCEEIVINNKSSNDYKNFEFEIISNFSITAPFDFNQFENSEEESLIKELYNFLLEFYNKKITNNASLAFKVIKNVYENPGNRFERIVVPFTDGIKSISVVTDLKNAYDSKGSKLVDDFERNITLAFIDQSCKTHLRKMDELKQSVQLAVHEQKDPLLIYKFESFELFKEMINQLNRDTLSFLIKAALPTQNESSIQEAKKQKLKDDYATQKDEVLNTDQLAAQNRSVGASASSPQRKAVETIVRKNPKIGRNEKVTIKNVATGNSKNLKYKHAEPFLSKGDWVLISHQNN
;
A
#
# COMPACT_ATOMS: atom_id res chain seq x y z
N MET A 1 -9.73 -21.47 -26.77
CA MET A 1 -10.66 -20.80 -25.83
C MET A 1 -10.92 -19.34 -26.24
N GLN A 2 -9.87 -18.53 -26.46
CA GLN A 2 -10.08 -17.14 -26.89
C GLN A 2 -10.83 -17.05 -28.23
N ASP A 3 -10.43 -17.82 -29.23
CA ASP A 3 -11.12 -17.87 -30.54
C ASP A 3 -12.58 -18.30 -30.44
N GLU A 4 -12.92 -19.15 -29.47
CA GLU A 4 -14.31 -19.57 -29.23
C GLU A 4 -15.14 -18.45 -28.58
N LEU A 5 -14.54 -17.73 -27.65
CA LEU A 5 -15.18 -16.54 -27.07
C LEU A 5 -15.42 -15.46 -28.12
N GLU A 6 -14.49 -15.22 -29.03
CA GLU A 6 -14.67 -14.27 -30.15
C GLU A 6 -15.87 -14.65 -31.05
N LYS A 7 -16.08 -15.94 -31.34
CA LYS A 7 -17.24 -16.40 -32.11
C LYS A 7 -18.58 -16.15 -31.42
N HIS A 8 -18.59 -16.24 -30.08
CA HIS A 8 -19.80 -16.05 -29.26
C HIS A 8 -20.03 -14.63 -28.82
N LEU A 9 -19.06 -13.72 -28.99
CA LEU A 9 -19.11 -12.33 -28.54
C LEU A 9 -20.37 -11.59 -28.97
N PRO A 10 -20.77 -11.59 -30.27
CA PRO A 10 -21.96 -10.86 -30.68
C PRO A 10 -23.26 -11.38 -30.04
N LYS A 11 -23.36 -12.70 -29.84
CA LYS A 11 -24.53 -13.34 -29.19
C LYS A 11 -24.57 -12.99 -27.69
N ALA A 12 -23.44 -13.09 -26.99
CA ALA A 12 -23.37 -12.79 -25.58
C ALA A 12 -23.70 -11.32 -25.29
N PHE A 13 -23.18 -10.41 -26.10
CA PHE A 13 -23.45 -8.98 -25.95
C PHE A 13 -24.94 -8.67 -26.28
N ALA A 14 -25.53 -9.30 -27.30
CA ALA A 14 -26.93 -9.15 -27.61
C ALA A 14 -27.82 -9.67 -26.46
N ILE A 15 -27.48 -10.80 -25.82
CA ILE A 15 -28.23 -11.37 -24.70
C ILE A 15 -28.23 -10.38 -23.52
N ILE A 16 -27.06 -9.87 -23.11
CA ILE A 16 -26.96 -8.94 -21.96
C ILE A 16 -27.68 -7.61 -22.28
N LYS A 17 -27.51 -7.06 -23.49
CA LYS A 17 -28.22 -5.84 -23.92
C LYS A 17 -29.74 -6.02 -23.89
N GLU A 18 -30.23 -7.14 -24.38
CA GLU A 18 -31.65 -7.46 -24.37
C GLU A 18 -32.19 -7.68 -22.95
N THR A 19 -31.41 -8.36 -22.08
CA THR A 19 -31.81 -8.56 -20.69
C THR A 19 -31.86 -7.21 -19.93
N ALA A 20 -30.90 -6.33 -20.13
CA ALA A 20 -30.90 -4.98 -19.58
C ALA A 20 -32.12 -4.18 -20.04
N LYS A 21 -32.48 -4.29 -21.33
CA LYS A 21 -33.69 -3.66 -21.92
C LYS A 21 -34.95 -4.19 -21.26
N ARG A 22 -35.08 -5.52 -21.12
CA ARG A 22 -36.27 -6.14 -20.51
C ARG A 22 -36.45 -5.70 -19.05
N PHE A 23 -35.38 -5.62 -18.27
CA PHE A 23 -35.44 -5.09 -16.92
C PHE A 23 -35.83 -3.61 -16.89
N ALA A 24 -35.36 -2.80 -17.84
CA ALA A 24 -35.72 -1.38 -17.91
C ALA A 24 -37.20 -1.15 -18.32
N GLU A 25 -37.76 -1.98 -19.21
CA GLU A 25 -39.11 -1.83 -19.71
C GLU A 25 -40.19 -2.51 -18.86
N ASN A 26 -39.82 -3.47 -17.99
CA ASN A 26 -40.79 -4.27 -17.22
C ASN A 26 -40.49 -4.20 -15.70
N LYS A 27 -41.54 -4.02 -14.91
CA LYS A 27 -41.41 -4.02 -13.43
C LYS A 27 -40.95 -5.38 -12.87
N SER A 28 -41.26 -6.47 -13.57
CA SER A 28 -40.77 -7.80 -13.24
C SER A 28 -40.72 -8.68 -14.46
N LEU A 29 -39.73 -9.57 -14.53
CA LEU A 29 -39.62 -10.57 -15.59
C LEU A 29 -40.12 -11.93 -15.07
N GLU A 30 -41.06 -12.50 -15.78
CA GLU A 30 -41.62 -13.81 -15.49
C GLU A 30 -40.86 -14.87 -16.28
N VAL A 31 -40.33 -15.88 -15.60
CA VAL A 31 -39.58 -17.00 -16.21
C VAL A 31 -40.02 -18.32 -15.58
N THR A 32 -39.78 -19.44 -16.26
CA THR A 32 -39.95 -20.76 -15.67
C THR A 32 -38.92 -20.97 -14.59
N SER A 33 -39.33 -21.35 -13.38
CA SER A 33 -38.47 -21.53 -12.23
C SER A 33 -37.47 -22.68 -12.44
N THR A 34 -36.18 -22.38 -12.27
CA THR A 34 -35.10 -23.34 -12.22
C THR A 34 -34.70 -23.62 -10.77
N ASP A 35 -33.86 -24.64 -10.50
CA ASP A 35 -33.31 -24.89 -9.17
C ASP A 35 -32.44 -23.71 -8.67
N PHE A 36 -31.80 -23.02 -9.58
CA PHE A 36 -31.05 -21.80 -9.31
C PHE A 36 -31.98 -20.68 -8.78
N ASP A 37 -33.12 -20.44 -9.44
CA ASP A 37 -34.08 -19.43 -8.99
C ASP A 37 -34.67 -19.77 -7.61
N ARG A 38 -34.86 -21.07 -7.29
CA ARG A 38 -35.33 -21.54 -5.99
C ARG A 38 -34.31 -21.24 -4.88
N ILE A 39 -33.02 -21.50 -5.13
CA ILE A 39 -31.94 -21.19 -4.18
C ILE A 39 -31.82 -19.67 -4.02
N PHE A 40 -31.92 -18.93 -5.12
CA PHE A 40 -31.77 -17.48 -5.13
C PHE A 40 -32.90 -16.74 -4.41
N SER A 41 -34.13 -17.15 -4.60
CA SER A 41 -35.30 -16.58 -3.92
C SER A 41 -35.25 -16.70 -2.40
N SER A 42 -34.50 -17.68 -1.86
CA SER A 42 -34.31 -17.82 -0.43
C SER A 42 -33.32 -16.79 0.17
N LYS A 43 -32.54 -16.13 -0.69
CA LYS A 43 -31.46 -15.21 -0.30
C LYS A 43 -31.72 -13.77 -0.72
N HIS A 44 -32.56 -13.55 -1.73
CA HIS A 44 -32.74 -12.24 -2.36
C HIS A 44 -34.22 -11.91 -2.55
N GLU A 45 -34.64 -10.76 -2.06
CA GLU A 45 -36.02 -10.29 -2.08
C GLU A 45 -36.52 -9.87 -3.47
N TYR A 46 -35.62 -9.67 -4.43
CA TYR A 46 -35.95 -9.32 -5.82
C TYR A 46 -36.29 -10.52 -6.69
N VAL A 47 -36.26 -11.74 -6.16
CA VAL A 47 -36.75 -12.96 -6.85
C VAL A 47 -37.87 -13.59 -6.03
N GLU A 48 -39.09 -13.61 -6.57
CA GLU A 48 -40.24 -14.22 -5.95
C GLU A 48 -40.64 -15.49 -6.71
N LEU A 49 -40.93 -16.57 -5.99
CA LEU A 49 -41.45 -17.81 -6.59
C LEU A 49 -42.96 -17.87 -6.39
N LYS A 50 -43.68 -18.16 -7.49
CA LYS A 50 -45.11 -18.45 -7.43
C LYS A 50 -45.40 -19.66 -8.34
N ASN A 51 -45.73 -20.77 -7.74
CA ASN A 51 -45.88 -22.06 -8.44
C ASN A 51 -44.57 -22.48 -9.13
N ASP A 52 -44.63 -22.78 -10.45
CA ASP A 52 -43.45 -23.12 -11.27
C ASP A 52 -42.83 -21.93 -11.97
N LYS A 53 -43.14 -20.70 -11.52
CA LYS A 53 -42.61 -19.48 -12.12
C LYS A 53 -41.78 -18.69 -11.13
N ALA A 54 -40.72 -18.09 -11.60
CA ALA A 54 -39.93 -17.11 -10.91
C ALA A 54 -40.16 -15.70 -11.48
N TYR A 55 -40.36 -14.74 -10.59
CA TYR A 55 -40.57 -13.32 -10.91
C TYR A 55 -39.38 -12.53 -10.44
N TRP A 56 -38.58 -12.04 -11.39
CA TRP A 56 -37.40 -11.18 -11.15
C TRP A 56 -37.84 -9.72 -11.20
N LYS A 57 -37.79 -9.01 -10.06
CA LYS A 57 -38.14 -7.60 -9.97
C LYS A 57 -37.04 -6.74 -10.61
N ASN A 58 -37.41 -5.57 -11.11
CA ASN A 58 -36.44 -4.59 -11.65
C ASN A 58 -35.94 -3.60 -10.62
N SER A 59 -36.25 -3.82 -9.35
CA SER A 59 -35.79 -2.98 -8.24
C SER A 59 -35.21 -3.81 -7.10
N TRP A 60 -34.07 -3.35 -6.54
CA TRP A 60 -33.35 -4.01 -5.46
C TRP A 60 -32.48 -3.03 -4.68
N ASP A 61 -32.01 -3.43 -3.51
CA ASP A 61 -31.05 -2.67 -2.74
C ASP A 61 -29.63 -2.80 -3.32
N ALA A 62 -28.94 -1.69 -3.51
CA ALA A 62 -27.53 -1.62 -3.88
C ALA A 62 -26.76 -0.76 -2.87
N ALA A 63 -26.08 -1.41 -1.92
CA ALA A 63 -25.31 -0.77 -0.87
C ALA A 63 -26.12 0.24 -0.02
N GLY A 64 -27.32 -0.14 0.40
CA GLY A 64 -28.23 0.65 1.24
C GLY A 64 -29.05 1.69 0.49
N LYS A 65 -29.10 1.62 -0.85
CA LYS A 65 -29.98 2.47 -1.67
C LYS A 65 -30.86 1.59 -2.56
N ASP A 66 -32.17 1.80 -2.46
CA ASP A 66 -33.12 1.18 -3.39
C ASP A 66 -32.94 1.78 -4.78
N ILE A 67 -32.64 0.92 -5.73
CA ILE A 67 -32.51 1.28 -7.14
C ILE A 67 -33.59 0.61 -7.98
N THR A 68 -34.00 1.27 -9.04
CA THR A 68 -34.83 0.69 -10.10
C THR A 68 -34.01 0.71 -11.37
N TRP A 69 -33.91 -0.43 -12.05
CA TRP A 69 -33.13 -0.55 -13.27
C TRP A 69 -33.80 0.19 -14.44
N ASP A 70 -33.07 1.12 -15.06
CA ASP A 70 -33.54 1.97 -16.16
C ASP A 70 -32.53 2.04 -17.33
N MET A 71 -31.41 1.27 -17.25
CA MET A 71 -30.28 1.38 -18.17
C MET A 71 -30.39 0.40 -19.35
N ILE A 72 -30.11 0.90 -20.56
CA ILE A 72 -29.92 0.11 -21.76
C ILE A 72 -28.58 0.49 -22.41
N HIS A 73 -27.81 -0.49 -22.86
CA HIS A 73 -26.52 -0.26 -23.50
C HIS A 73 -26.62 0.55 -24.79
N TYR A 74 -25.87 1.65 -24.88
CA TYR A 74 -25.68 2.40 -26.13
C TYR A 74 -24.73 1.67 -27.09
N ASP A 75 -24.80 2.01 -28.38
CA ASP A 75 -23.94 1.34 -29.37
C ASP A 75 -22.45 1.63 -29.16
N VAL A 76 -22.08 2.83 -28.70
CA VAL A 76 -20.69 3.19 -28.32
C VAL A 76 -20.19 2.34 -27.15
N GLN A 77 -21.07 1.94 -26.25
CA GLN A 77 -20.74 1.06 -25.13
C GLN A 77 -20.41 -0.36 -25.57
N LEU A 78 -21.02 -0.86 -26.66
CA LEU A 78 -20.64 -2.14 -27.26
C LEU A 78 -19.21 -2.11 -27.79
N ILE A 79 -18.77 -0.98 -28.40
CA ILE A 79 -17.39 -0.79 -28.83
C ILE A 79 -16.44 -0.88 -27.64
N GLY A 80 -16.76 -0.17 -26.53
CA GLY A 80 -16.02 -0.25 -25.28
C GLY A 80 -15.92 -1.68 -24.72
N GLY A 81 -17.04 -2.41 -24.72
CA GLY A 81 -17.08 -3.81 -24.31
C GLY A 81 -16.18 -4.73 -25.15
N VAL A 82 -16.11 -4.52 -26.48
CA VAL A 82 -15.18 -5.26 -27.37
C VAL A 82 -13.72 -4.92 -27.04
N ALA A 83 -13.40 -3.66 -26.81
CA ALA A 83 -12.04 -3.24 -26.44
C ALA A 83 -11.60 -3.94 -25.14
N LEU A 84 -12.45 -3.95 -24.12
CA LEU A 84 -12.20 -4.64 -22.84
C LEU A 84 -12.04 -6.16 -23.03
N HIS A 85 -12.91 -6.80 -23.84
CA HIS A 85 -12.79 -8.24 -24.13
C HIS A 85 -11.47 -8.59 -24.80
N LYS A 86 -10.94 -7.70 -25.65
CA LYS A 86 -9.64 -7.86 -26.33
C LYS A 86 -8.44 -7.57 -25.45
N GLY A 87 -8.63 -7.32 -24.15
CA GLY A 87 -7.53 -7.02 -23.22
C GLY A 87 -6.90 -5.66 -23.49
N LYS A 88 -7.70 -4.63 -23.75
CA LYS A 88 -7.27 -3.25 -23.99
C LYS A 88 -7.88 -2.29 -22.98
N ILE A 89 -7.37 -1.08 -22.93
CA ILE A 89 -7.96 0.00 -22.13
C ILE A 89 -9.00 0.72 -22.99
N ALA A 90 -10.25 0.76 -22.52
CA ALA A 90 -11.30 1.59 -23.09
C ALA A 90 -11.28 2.96 -22.40
N GLU A 91 -10.79 4.00 -23.10
CA GLU A 91 -10.96 5.36 -22.62
C GLU A 91 -12.37 5.84 -22.97
N MET A 92 -13.21 5.94 -21.94
CA MET A 92 -14.57 6.43 -22.04
C MET A 92 -14.74 7.62 -21.13
N GLN A 93 -15.23 8.74 -21.64
CA GLN A 93 -15.41 9.95 -20.83
C GLN A 93 -16.27 9.67 -19.59
N THR A 94 -16.03 10.46 -18.56
CA THR A 94 -16.81 10.34 -17.31
C THR A 94 -18.30 10.61 -17.61
N GLY A 95 -19.18 9.73 -17.10
CA GLY A 95 -20.62 9.82 -17.38
C GLY A 95 -21.09 9.00 -18.60
N GLU A 96 -20.20 8.29 -19.32
CA GLU A 96 -20.55 7.43 -20.44
C GLU A 96 -20.96 5.99 -20.00
N GLY A 97 -21.13 5.73 -18.71
CA GLY A 97 -21.64 4.47 -18.19
C GLY A 97 -20.64 3.31 -18.21
N LYS A 98 -19.37 3.55 -17.84
CA LYS A 98 -18.32 2.52 -17.78
C LYS A 98 -18.74 1.26 -17.01
N THR A 99 -19.40 1.42 -15.85
CA THR A 99 -19.89 0.30 -15.03
C THR A 99 -20.83 -0.63 -15.81
N LEU A 100 -21.70 -0.05 -16.65
CA LEU A 100 -22.60 -0.84 -17.52
C LEU A 100 -21.84 -1.52 -18.66
N VAL A 101 -20.84 -0.84 -19.25
CA VAL A 101 -19.98 -1.40 -20.30
C VAL A 101 -19.28 -2.67 -19.84
N ALA A 102 -18.75 -2.64 -18.60
CA ALA A 102 -18.05 -3.80 -18.04
C ALA A 102 -18.91 -5.06 -17.99
N THR A 103 -20.25 -4.94 -17.92
CA THR A 103 -21.14 -6.11 -17.86
C THR A 103 -21.03 -7.01 -19.10
N LEU A 104 -20.76 -6.45 -20.27
CA LEU A 104 -20.63 -7.17 -21.53
C LEU A 104 -19.45 -8.17 -21.56
N PRO A 105 -18.20 -7.72 -21.37
CA PRO A 105 -17.06 -8.63 -21.33
C PRO A 105 -17.03 -9.49 -20.08
N LEU A 106 -17.54 -9.02 -18.90
CA LEU A 106 -17.65 -9.86 -17.70
C LEU A 106 -18.52 -11.09 -17.97
N PHE A 107 -19.73 -10.89 -18.52
CA PHE A 107 -20.62 -11.97 -18.86
C PHE A 107 -19.95 -12.99 -19.79
N LEU A 108 -19.41 -12.53 -20.92
CA LEU A 108 -18.78 -13.41 -21.92
C LEU A 108 -17.62 -14.23 -21.32
N ASN A 109 -16.73 -13.61 -20.56
CA ASN A 109 -15.57 -14.30 -20.00
C ASN A 109 -15.93 -15.18 -18.79
N ALA A 110 -16.97 -14.85 -18.02
CA ALA A 110 -17.47 -15.68 -16.92
C ALA A 110 -17.97 -17.05 -17.38
N LEU A 111 -18.50 -17.15 -18.62
CA LEU A 111 -18.93 -18.42 -19.22
C LEU A 111 -17.81 -19.48 -19.33
N THR A 112 -16.54 -19.08 -19.18
CA THR A 112 -15.42 -20.02 -19.13
C THR A 112 -15.34 -20.85 -17.84
N GLY A 113 -16.03 -20.45 -16.77
CA GLY A 113 -15.97 -21.06 -15.44
C GLY A 113 -14.65 -20.86 -14.71
N LYS A 114 -13.71 -20.05 -15.27
CA LYS A 114 -12.39 -19.81 -14.67
C LYS A 114 -12.38 -18.67 -13.65
N GLY A 115 -13.47 -17.96 -13.50
CA GLY A 115 -13.61 -16.75 -12.70
C GLY A 115 -13.06 -15.51 -13.38
N VAL A 116 -13.78 -14.43 -13.24
CA VAL A 116 -13.39 -13.10 -13.71
C VAL A 116 -13.44 -12.12 -12.55
N HIS A 117 -12.48 -11.18 -12.53
CA HIS A 117 -12.38 -10.17 -11.47
C HIS A 117 -12.72 -8.79 -12.03
N LEU A 118 -13.55 -8.03 -11.32
CA LEU A 118 -13.69 -6.59 -11.52
C LEU A 118 -13.06 -5.86 -10.35
N VAL A 119 -12.04 -5.07 -10.66
CA VAL A 119 -11.20 -4.37 -9.68
C VAL A 119 -11.61 -2.91 -9.64
N THR A 120 -11.87 -2.39 -8.43
CA THR A 120 -12.21 -0.98 -8.18
C THR A 120 -11.17 -0.30 -7.30
N VAL A 121 -11.23 1.04 -7.21
CA VAL A 121 -10.30 1.83 -6.40
C VAL A 121 -10.66 1.89 -4.92
N ASN A 122 -11.89 1.52 -4.52
CA ASN A 122 -12.33 1.50 -3.13
C ASN A 122 -13.47 0.50 -2.89
N ASP A 123 -13.66 0.15 -1.63
CA ASP A 123 -14.64 -0.82 -1.17
C ASP A 123 -16.09 -0.39 -1.40
N TYR A 124 -16.39 0.91 -1.27
CA TYR A 124 -17.73 1.43 -1.54
C TYR A 124 -18.15 1.16 -2.98
N LEU A 125 -17.27 1.44 -3.96
CA LEU A 125 -17.55 1.16 -5.36
C LEU A 125 -17.67 -0.35 -5.62
N ALA A 126 -16.78 -1.16 -5.04
CA ALA A 126 -16.85 -2.62 -5.17
C ALA A 126 -18.18 -3.17 -4.68
N LYS A 127 -18.60 -2.78 -3.48
CA LYS A 127 -19.88 -3.20 -2.86
C LYS A 127 -21.11 -2.68 -3.62
N ARG A 128 -21.09 -1.40 -4.02
CA ARG A 128 -22.19 -0.78 -4.77
C ARG A 128 -22.36 -1.42 -6.15
N ASP A 129 -21.28 -1.49 -6.92
CA ASP A 129 -21.33 -1.91 -8.31
C ASP A 129 -21.58 -3.42 -8.43
N SER A 130 -21.07 -4.23 -7.52
CA SER A 130 -21.42 -5.64 -7.44
C SER A 130 -22.91 -5.84 -7.19
N ALA A 131 -23.47 -5.16 -6.17
CA ALA A 131 -24.89 -5.27 -5.85
C ALA A 131 -25.78 -4.69 -6.96
N TRP A 132 -25.34 -3.63 -7.62
CA TRP A 132 -26.10 -2.98 -8.70
C TRP A 132 -26.17 -3.80 -9.97
N MET A 133 -25.04 -4.41 -10.39
CA MET A 133 -24.96 -5.16 -11.66
C MET A 133 -25.26 -6.66 -11.50
N ALA A 134 -25.19 -7.21 -10.28
CA ALA A 134 -25.36 -8.64 -10.03
C ALA A 134 -26.63 -9.24 -10.63
N PRO A 135 -27.84 -8.65 -10.50
CA PRO A 135 -29.07 -9.26 -11.00
C PRO A 135 -29.05 -9.52 -12.51
N LEU A 136 -28.29 -8.68 -13.28
CA LEU A 136 -28.15 -8.87 -14.73
C LEU A 136 -27.43 -10.19 -15.08
N PHE A 137 -26.45 -10.59 -14.30
CA PHE A 137 -25.68 -11.82 -14.47
C PHE A 137 -26.41 -13.03 -13.86
N GLN A 138 -26.98 -12.83 -12.69
CA GLN A 138 -27.67 -13.85 -11.92
C GLN A 138 -28.92 -14.35 -12.62
N PHE A 139 -29.59 -13.49 -13.38
CA PHE A 139 -30.69 -13.86 -14.25
C PHE A 139 -30.32 -14.96 -15.27
N HIS A 140 -29.04 -15.04 -15.64
CA HIS A 140 -28.47 -16.06 -16.53
C HIS A 140 -27.77 -17.21 -15.78
N GLY A 141 -27.98 -17.34 -14.46
CA GLY A 141 -27.43 -18.42 -13.68
C GLY A 141 -25.94 -18.26 -13.28
N LEU A 142 -25.34 -17.08 -13.47
CA LEU A 142 -23.99 -16.80 -13.01
C LEU A 142 -23.99 -16.31 -11.57
N THR A 143 -22.97 -16.70 -10.82
CA THR A 143 -22.75 -16.26 -9.45
C THR A 143 -21.90 -15.00 -9.40
N VAL A 144 -22.30 -14.03 -8.55
CA VAL A 144 -21.60 -12.75 -8.37
C VAL A 144 -21.40 -12.53 -6.89
N ASP A 145 -20.21 -12.13 -6.48
CA ASP A 145 -19.92 -11.78 -5.09
C ASP A 145 -18.85 -10.69 -5.01
N CYS A 146 -18.66 -10.09 -3.81
CA CYS A 146 -17.68 -9.07 -3.54
C CYS A 146 -16.86 -9.43 -2.31
N ILE A 147 -15.53 -9.47 -2.47
CA ILE A 147 -14.61 -9.84 -1.39
C ILE A 147 -14.62 -8.84 -0.23
N ASP A 148 -14.91 -7.57 -0.51
CA ASP A 148 -14.90 -6.50 0.50
C ASP A 148 -16.07 -6.57 1.51
N PHE A 149 -17.00 -7.50 1.35
CA PHE A 149 -18.01 -7.82 2.38
C PHE A 149 -17.47 -8.72 3.49
N TYR A 150 -16.36 -9.42 3.27
CA TYR A 150 -15.92 -10.52 4.12
C TYR A 150 -14.54 -10.28 4.71
N ASN A 151 -14.33 -10.80 5.89
CA ASN A 151 -13.02 -10.72 6.54
C ASN A 151 -11.96 -11.53 5.78
N PRO A 152 -10.70 -11.09 5.77
CA PRO A 152 -9.59 -11.87 5.23
C PRO A 152 -9.55 -13.31 5.76
N ASN A 153 -9.07 -14.26 4.96
CA ASN A 153 -8.91 -15.68 5.30
C ASN A 153 -10.20 -16.38 5.79
N SER A 154 -11.39 -15.84 5.49
CA SER A 154 -12.65 -16.47 5.85
C SER A 154 -13.16 -17.43 4.77
N ASP A 155 -14.00 -18.38 5.18
CA ASP A 155 -14.66 -19.30 4.23
C ASP A 155 -15.63 -18.56 3.29
N GLU A 156 -16.22 -17.45 3.78
CA GLU A 156 -17.06 -16.55 3.01
C GLU A 156 -16.24 -15.89 1.88
N ARG A 157 -15.04 -15.39 2.22
CA ARG A 157 -14.14 -14.75 1.24
C ARG A 157 -13.67 -15.75 0.18
N ARG A 158 -13.38 -17.00 0.57
CA ARG A 158 -13.08 -18.10 -0.36
C ARG A 158 -14.26 -18.38 -1.30
N ARG A 159 -15.50 -18.39 -0.78
CA ARG A 159 -16.69 -18.52 -1.62
C ARG A 159 -16.85 -17.38 -2.59
N ALA A 160 -16.55 -16.15 -2.18
CA ALA A 160 -16.59 -14.99 -3.08
C ALA A 160 -15.58 -15.11 -4.24
N TYR A 161 -14.36 -15.60 -3.98
CA TYR A 161 -13.42 -15.90 -5.07
C TYR A 161 -13.86 -17.07 -5.96
N ASN A 162 -14.67 -17.98 -5.48
CA ASN A 162 -15.21 -19.09 -6.28
C ASN A 162 -16.45 -18.71 -7.09
N ALA A 163 -16.99 -17.50 -6.95
CA ALA A 163 -18.04 -16.98 -7.82
C ALA A 163 -17.54 -16.84 -9.27
N ASP A 164 -18.46 -16.85 -10.23
CA ASP A 164 -18.13 -16.65 -11.64
C ASP A 164 -17.57 -15.25 -11.89
N ILE A 165 -18.11 -14.24 -11.18
CA ILE A 165 -17.70 -12.86 -11.23
C ILE A 165 -17.41 -12.39 -9.80
N THR A 166 -16.20 -11.93 -9.54
CA THR A 166 -15.76 -11.45 -8.22
C THR A 166 -15.39 -9.97 -8.32
N TYR A 167 -16.05 -9.14 -7.52
CA TYR A 167 -15.71 -7.73 -7.32
C TYR A 167 -14.80 -7.55 -6.12
N GLY A 168 -13.96 -6.52 -6.16
CA GLY A 168 -13.13 -6.16 -5.00
C GLY A 168 -12.22 -4.97 -5.28
N THR A 169 -11.60 -4.47 -4.20
CA THR A 169 -10.61 -3.40 -4.31
C THR A 169 -9.26 -3.94 -4.77
N ASN A 170 -8.52 -3.10 -5.50
CA ASN A 170 -7.18 -3.40 -6.00
C ASN A 170 -6.24 -3.92 -4.89
N ASN A 171 -6.31 -3.29 -3.73
CA ASN A 171 -5.43 -3.61 -2.59
C ASN A 171 -5.77 -4.98 -1.99
N GLU A 172 -7.06 -5.27 -1.78
CA GLU A 172 -7.50 -6.53 -1.18
C GLU A 172 -7.17 -7.74 -2.06
N PHE A 173 -7.31 -7.62 -3.38
CA PHE A 173 -6.85 -8.66 -4.30
C PHE A 173 -5.36 -8.95 -4.13
N GLY A 174 -4.53 -7.91 -4.03
CA GLY A 174 -3.10 -8.07 -3.84
C GLY A 174 -2.72 -8.57 -2.44
N PHE A 175 -3.41 -8.11 -1.39
CA PHE A 175 -3.19 -8.62 -0.04
C PHE A 175 -3.60 -10.07 0.12
N ASP A 176 -4.70 -10.50 -0.48
CA ASP A 176 -5.09 -11.90 -0.46
C ASP A 176 -4.07 -12.79 -1.18
N TYR A 177 -3.48 -12.31 -2.27
CA TYR A 177 -2.37 -13.01 -2.91
C TYR A 177 -1.17 -13.18 -1.97
N LEU A 178 -0.81 -12.13 -1.23
CA LEU A 178 0.27 -12.22 -0.25
C LEU A 178 -0.09 -13.15 0.92
N ARG A 179 -1.34 -13.08 1.44
CA ARG A 179 -1.84 -13.97 2.51
C ARG A 179 -1.84 -15.43 2.06
N ASP A 180 -2.27 -15.72 0.83
CA ASP A 180 -2.23 -17.07 0.26
C ASP A 180 -0.80 -17.62 0.17
N ASN A 181 0.17 -16.77 -0.14
CA ASN A 181 1.58 -17.17 -0.14
C ASN A 181 2.20 -17.26 1.26
N MET A 182 1.46 -16.91 2.31
CA MET A 182 1.85 -17.10 3.72
C MET A 182 1.00 -18.19 4.41
N ALA A 183 0.04 -18.81 3.71
CA ALA A 183 -0.85 -19.83 4.25
C ALA A 183 -0.09 -21.09 4.66
N HIS A 184 -0.47 -21.72 5.77
CA HIS A 184 0.15 -22.92 6.30
C HIS A 184 -0.58 -24.22 5.93
N ALA A 185 -1.81 -24.09 5.44
CA ALA A 185 -2.61 -25.23 4.99
C ALA A 185 -3.30 -24.92 3.66
N PRO A 186 -3.52 -25.91 2.76
CA PRO A 186 -4.21 -25.71 1.49
C PRO A 186 -5.64 -25.17 1.66
N GLU A 187 -6.27 -25.49 2.78
CA GLU A 187 -7.61 -25.02 3.11
C GLU A 187 -7.68 -23.53 3.41
N ASP A 188 -6.56 -22.88 3.71
CA ASP A 188 -6.48 -21.45 4.00
C ASP A 188 -6.38 -20.59 2.73
N LEU A 189 -6.09 -21.21 1.58
CA LEU A 189 -6.01 -20.51 0.30
C LEU A 189 -7.40 -20.00 -0.13
N VAL A 190 -7.48 -18.72 -0.50
CA VAL A 190 -8.73 -18.10 -0.93
C VAL A 190 -8.80 -17.86 -2.44
N GLN A 191 -7.68 -17.53 -3.09
CA GLN A 191 -7.65 -17.16 -4.51
C GLN A 191 -7.57 -18.38 -5.45
N ARG A 192 -8.16 -18.21 -6.63
CA ARG A 192 -7.98 -19.10 -7.79
C ARG A 192 -6.86 -18.58 -8.71
N LYS A 193 -6.62 -19.27 -9.82
CA LYS A 193 -5.70 -18.79 -10.87
C LYS A 193 -6.21 -17.48 -11.49
N HIS A 194 -5.31 -16.52 -11.72
CA HIS A 194 -5.60 -15.21 -12.30
C HIS A 194 -5.92 -15.37 -13.82
N HIS A 195 -7.20 -15.40 -14.17
CA HIS A 195 -7.63 -15.62 -15.54
C HIS A 195 -7.87 -14.30 -16.28
N TYR A 196 -8.90 -13.55 -15.90
CA TYR A 196 -9.26 -12.28 -16.51
C TYR A 196 -9.59 -11.24 -15.46
N ALA A 197 -9.07 -10.04 -15.63
CA ALA A 197 -9.44 -8.90 -14.80
C ALA A 197 -9.79 -7.67 -15.66
N ILE A 198 -10.82 -6.95 -15.22
CA ILE A 198 -11.13 -5.60 -15.69
C ILE A 198 -10.83 -4.65 -14.52
N VAL A 199 -9.99 -3.65 -14.76
CA VAL A 199 -9.67 -2.62 -13.76
C VAL A 199 -10.47 -1.37 -14.08
N ASP A 200 -11.40 -1.00 -13.18
CA ASP A 200 -12.12 0.27 -13.27
C ASP A 200 -11.24 1.40 -12.75
N GLU A 201 -11.34 2.57 -13.39
CA GLU A 201 -10.43 3.70 -13.13
C GLU A 201 -8.96 3.26 -13.19
N VAL A 202 -8.60 2.56 -14.28
CA VAL A 202 -7.30 1.88 -14.47
C VAL A 202 -6.11 2.82 -14.30
N ASP A 203 -6.24 4.08 -14.60
CA ASP A 203 -5.20 5.09 -14.40
C ASP A 203 -4.93 5.37 -12.91
N SER A 204 -5.92 5.33 -12.03
CA SER A 204 -5.67 5.40 -10.59
C SER A 204 -4.97 4.16 -10.08
N VAL A 205 -5.45 2.98 -10.46
CA VAL A 205 -4.92 1.72 -9.94
C VAL A 205 -3.51 1.44 -10.45
N LEU A 206 -3.29 1.57 -11.78
CA LEU A 206 -2.04 1.15 -12.41
C LEU A 206 -0.99 2.26 -12.57
N ILE A 207 -1.35 3.52 -12.35
CA ILE A 207 -0.40 4.65 -12.39
C ILE A 207 -0.24 5.26 -11.00
N ASP A 208 -1.33 5.73 -10.36
CA ASP A 208 -1.24 6.46 -9.08
C ASP A 208 -0.91 5.53 -7.92
N ASP A 209 -1.73 4.50 -7.72
CA ASP A 209 -1.56 3.53 -6.64
C ASP A 209 -0.33 2.63 -6.83
N ALA A 210 0.13 2.49 -8.07
CA ALA A 210 1.28 1.69 -8.43
C ALA A 210 2.64 2.29 -8.04
N ARG A 211 2.67 3.41 -7.33
CA ARG A 211 3.91 4.02 -6.80
C ARG A 211 4.48 3.31 -5.60
N THR A 212 3.63 2.63 -4.83
CA THR A 212 4.01 1.96 -3.59
C THR A 212 3.63 0.49 -3.64
N PRO A 213 4.49 -0.42 -3.17
CA PRO A 213 4.17 -1.84 -3.09
C PRO A 213 3.13 -2.10 -2.00
N LEU A 214 2.46 -3.24 -2.11
CA LEU A 214 1.68 -3.84 -1.03
C LEU A 214 2.64 -4.60 -0.11
N ILE A 215 2.56 -4.35 1.19
CA ILE A 215 3.48 -4.92 2.17
C ILE A 215 2.67 -5.52 3.32
N ILE A 216 2.97 -6.77 3.67
CA ILE A 216 2.56 -7.37 4.94
C ILE A 216 3.76 -7.33 5.87
N SER A 217 3.62 -6.66 7.00
CA SER A 217 4.68 -6.51 8.00
C SER A 217 4.23 -6.93 9.39
N GLY A 218 5.17 -7.19 10.26
CA GLY A 218 4.94 -7.48 11.65
C GLY A 218 6.02 -6.88 12.54
N PRO A 219 5.85 -6.87 13.86
CA PRO A 219 6.81 -6.28 14.77
C PRO A 219 8.16 -7.01 14.72
N THR A 220 9.24 -6.26 14.81
CA THR A 220 10.59 -6.83 14.94
C THR A 220 10.77 -7.49 16.30
N PRO A 221 11.47 -8.64 16.39
CA PRO A 221 11.77 -9.31 17.66
C PRO A 221 12.70 -8.51 18.57
N GLU A 222 13.59 -7.71 17.99
CA GLU A 222 14.48 -6.80 18.71
C GLU A 222 13.79 -5.46 18.87
N GLY A 223 13.54 -5.06 20.12
CA GLY A 223 12.84 -3.81 20.45
C GLY A 223 13.53 -2.58 19.87
N ASP A 224 12.73 -1.56 19.60
CA ASP A 224 13.12 -0.30 18.98
C ASP A 224 14.32 0.37 19.65
N ARG A 225 15.38 0.53 18.88
CA ARG A 225 16.54 1.38 19.25
C ARG A 225 16.49 2.75 18.57
N HIS A 226 15.31 3.19 18.10
CA HIS A 226 15.19 4.47 17.39
C HIS A 226 15.51 5.64 18.30
N GLU A 227 16.47 6.47 17.84
CA GLU A 227 16.89 7.67 18.56
C GLU A 227 16.06 8.92 18.18
N PHE A 228 14.91 8.77 17.50
CA PHE A 228 14.10 9.91 17.04
C PHE A 228 13.76 10.90 18.16
N ASP A 229 13.32 10.43 19.31
CA ASP A 229 13.00 11.30 20.44
C ASP A 229 14.23 12.07 21.00
N LYS A 230 15.39 11.42 20.98
CA LYS A 230 16.65 12.03 21.46
C LYS A 230 17.19 13.06 20.47
N LEU A 231 17.02 12.80 19.17
CA LEU A 231 17.56 13.66 18.11
C LEU A 231 16.64 14.83 17.76
N LYS A 232 15.33 14.71 18.03
CA LYS A 232 14.31 15.69 17.68
C LYS A 232 14.64 17.11 18.11
N SER A 233 15.04 17.32 19.36
CA SER A 233 15.38 18.65 19.87
C SER A 233 16.56 19.27 19.13
N LYS A 234 17.59 18.46 18.83
CA LYS A 234 18.78 18.90 18.11
C LYS A 234 18.44 19.30 16.65
N VAL A 235 17.59 18.50 15.98
CA VAL A 235 17.12 18.82 14.63
C VAL A 235 16.26 20.08 14.63
N TYR A 236 15.37 20.23 15.58
CA TYR A 236 14.54 21.43 15.71
C TYR A 236 15.40 22.70 15.85
N ASP A 237 16.43 22.66 16.71
CA ASP A 237 17.37 23.77 16.89
C ASP A 237 18.19 24.03 15.63
N LEU A 238 18.66 22.98 14.93
CA LEU A 238 19.41 23.12 13.68
C LEU A 238 18.56 23.78 12.59
N VAL A 239 17.30 23.35 12.41
CA VAL A 239 16.35 23.96 11.48
C VAL A 239 16.06 25.42 11.86
N GLY A 240 15.95 25.72 13.16
CA GLY A 240 15.78 27.08 13.67
C GLY A 240 16.95 27.99 13.31
N ARG A 241 18.19 27.52 13.50
CA ARG A 241 19.42 28.25 13.12
C ARG A 241 19.49 28.48 11.62
N GLN A 242 19.20 27.46 10.80
CA GLN A 242 19.15 27.59 9.35
C GLN A 242 18.12 28.63 8.90
N LYS A 243 16.92 28.65 9.48
CA LYS A 243 15.90 29.67 9.20
C LYS A 243 16.36 31.07 9.52
N SER A 244 17.04 31.27 10.65
CA SER A 244 17.58 32.56 11.06
C SER A 244 18.70 33.03 10.11
N LEU A 245 19.63 32.13 9.78
CA LEU A 245 20.71 32.41 8.82
C LEU A 245 20.12 32.84 7.47
N LEU A 246 19.20 32.07 6.93
CA LEU A 246 18.62 32.32 5.61
C LEU A 246 17.70 33.56 5.56
N THR A 247 17.12 33.96 6.68
CA THR A 247 16.38 35.23 6.76
C THR A 247 17.33 36.41 6.51
N ASN A 248 18.52 36.38 7.11
CA ASN A 248 19.54 37.39 6.92
C ASN A 248 20.14 37.35 5.51
N VAL A 249 20.44 36.14 5.00
CA VAL A 249 20.95 35.93 3.63
C VAL A 249 19.96 36.47 2.59
N LEU A 250 18.68 36.18 2.73
CA LEU A 250 17.64 36.68 1.82
C LEU A 250 17.49 38.20 1.86
N ALA A 251 17.60 38.81 3.05
CA ALA A 251 17.57 40.27 3.19
C ALA A 251 18.77 40.91 2.49
N ASN A 252 19.97 40.34 2.65
CA ASN A 252 21.19 40.80 1.97
C ASN A 252 21.09 40.59 0.47
N ALA A 253 20.59 39.45 0.00
CA ALA A 253 20.35 39.20 -1.42
C ALA A 253 19.44 40.27 -2.06
N LYS A 254 18.33 40.61 -1.37
CA LYS A 254 17.41 41.67 -1.83
C LYS A 254 18.09 43.03 -1.94
N ASN A 255 18.89 43.39 -0.94
CA ASN A 255 19.60 44.65 -0.93
C ASN A 255 20.64 44.72 -2.07
N LYS A 256 21.47 43.66 -2.24
CA LYS A 256 22.48 43.60 -3.29
C LYS A 256 21.90 43.61 -4.71
N ILE A 257 20.84 42.84 -4.94
CA ILE A 257 20.15 42.85 -6.23
C ILE A 257 19.58 44.23 -6.55
N ARG A 258 19.01 44.92 -5.56
CA ARG A 258 18.46 46.28 -5.74
C ARG A 258 19.57 47.33 -5.93
N SER A 259 20.78 47.12 -5.40
CA SER A 259 21.93 47.98 -5.66
C SER A 259 22.64 47.73 -6.99
N GLY A 260 22.21 46.72 -7.77
CA GLY A 260 22.78 46.35 -9.05
C GLY A 260 23.92 45.34 -8.98
N GLU A 261 24.20 44.77 -7.82
CA GLU A 261 25.22 43.73 -7.61
C GLU A 261 24.63 42.35 -7.90
N GLU A 262 24.30 42.09 -9.18
CA GLU A 262 23.57 40.88 -9.57
C GLU A 262 24.32 39.57 -9.27
N GLU A 263 25.64 39.55 -9.40
CA GLU A 263 26.44 38.33 -9.23
C GLU A 263 26.45 37.86 -7.76
N GLU A 264 26.77 38.74 -6.83
CA GLU A 264 26.76 38.44 -5.41
C GLU A 264 25.33 38.29 -4.89
N GLY A 265 24.40 39.13 -5.34
CA GLY A 265 23.00 39.01 -5.00
C GLY A 265 22.39 37.67 -5.49
N GLY A 266 22.77 37.23 -6.69
CA GLY A 266 22.38 35.93 -7.24
C GLY A 266 22.94 34.75 -6.45
N LYS A 267 24.21 34.81 -6.02
CA LYS A 267 24.84 33.82 -5.14
C LYS A 267 24.05 33.65 -3.84
N LEU A 268 23.76 34.75 -3.15
CA LEU A 268 23.01 34.74 -1.91
C LEU A 268 21.55 34.27 -2.10
N LEU A 269 20.95 34.63 -3.23
CA LEU A 269 19.61 34.14 -3.60
C LEU A 269 19.60 32.63 -3.82
N TYR A 270 20.59 32.10 -4.52
CA TYR A 270 20.71 30.65 -4.77
C TYR A 270 21.02 29.88 -3.47
N MET A 271 21.85 30.42 -2.58
CA MET A 271 22.07 29.88 -1.26
C MET A 271 20.77 29.82 -0.44
N ALA A 272 19.96 30.89 -0.46
CA ALA A 272 18.66 30.88 0.22
C ALA A 272 17.70 29.84 -0.39
N TYR A 273 17.73 29.62 -1.69
CA TYR A 273 16.92 28.62 -2.37
C TYR A 273 17.36 27.19 -2.03
N ARG A 274 18.66 26.90 -2.00
CA ARG A 274 19.16 25.57 -1.63
C ARG A 274 18.94 25.22 -0.14
N GLY A 275 18.95 26.24 0.72
CA GLY A 275 18.80 26.00 2.16
C GLY A 275 17.36 25.83 2.64
N LEU A 276 16.38 26.56 2.07
CA LEU A 276 14.93 26.46 2.40
C LEU A 276 14.06 26.89 1.21
N PRO A 277 13.84 26.03 0.21
CA PRO A 277 13.09 26.39 -1.00
C PRO A 277 11.61 26.72 -0.73
N LYS A 278 10.97 26.12 0.27
CA LYS A 278 9.57 26.40 0.68
C LYS A 278 9.41 27.67 1.55
N ASN A 279 10.45 28.51 1.72
CA ASN A 279 10.34 29.74 2.51
C ASN A 279 9.40 30.75 1.83
N LYS A 280 8.34 31.16 2.53
CA LYS A 280 7.30 32.09 2.02
C LYS A 280 7.88 33.44 1.56
N ALA A 281 8.88 33.98 2.26
CA ALA A 281 9.52 35.24 1.89
C ALA A 281 10.39 35.12 0.62
N LEU A 282 11.05 33.97 0.43
CA LEU A 282 11.80 33.65 -0.78
C LEU A 282 10.85 33.45 -1.96
N ILE A 283 9.78 32.68 -1.80
CA ILE A 283 8.78 32.45 -2.84
C ILE A 283 8.18 33.77 -3.33
N LYS A 284 7.82 34.66 -2.40
CA LYS A 284 7.34 35.99 -2.73
C LYS A 284 8.39 36.82 -3.51
N PHE A 285 9.65 36.72 -3.14
CA PHE A 285 10.74 37.43 -3.84
C PHE A 285 10.99 36.87 -5.23
N LEU A 286 10.91 35.58 -5.42
CA LEU A 286 11.05 34.91 -6.73
C LEU A 286 9.93 35.26 -7.72
N SER A 287 8.80 35.81 -7.25
CA SER A 287 7.73 36.33 -8.11
C SER A 287 7.94 37.77 -8.55
N GLU A 288 8.98 38.48 -8.07
CA GLU A 288 9.37 39.80 -8.54
C GLU A 288 10.10 39.67 -9.92
N GLU A 289 9.98 40.72 -10.76
CA GLU A 289 10.52 40.74 -12.11
C GLU A 289 12.04 40.50 -12.15
N GLY A 290 12.50 39.62 -13.06
CA GLY A 290 13.92 39.31 -13.27
C GLY A 290 14.56 38.38 -12.23
N ILE A 291 13.98 38.25 -11.05
CA ILE A 291 14.60 37.50 -9.94
C ILE A 291 14.69 35.99 -10.21
N LYS A 292 13.67 35.43 -10.84
CA LYS A 292 13.68 34.00 -11.22
C LYS A 292 14.71 33.69 -12.30
N GLN A 293 14.90 34.64 -13.27
CA GLN A 293 15.93 34.49 -14.29
C GLN A 293 17.33 34.58 -13.70
N LEU A 294 17.54 35.50 -12.76
CA LEU A 294 18.80 35.63 -12.03
C LEU A 294 19.11 34.35 -11.25
N LEU A 295 18.14 33.79 -10.54
CA LEU A 295 18.29 32.50 -9.83
C LEU A 295 18.74 31.42 -10.80
N GLN A 296 18.07 31.27 -11.95
CA GLN A 296 18.36 30.23 -12.92
C GLN A 296 19.70 30.41 -13.61
N LYS A 297 20.10 31.67 -13.91
CA LYS A 297 21.43 32.00 -14.42
C LYS A 297 22.51 31.61 -13.43
N THR A 298 22.29 31.90 -12.16
CA THR A 298 23.19 31.54 -11.06
C THR A 298 23.27 30.02 -10.86
N GLU A 299 22.12 29.33 -10.83
CA GLU A 299 22.05 27.88 -10.76
C GLU A 299 22.85 27.20 -11.87
N ASN A 300 22.62 27.60 -13.12
CA ASN A 300 23.37 27.09 -14.28
C ASN A 300 24.88 27.34 -14.19
N PHE A 301 25.33 28.45 -13.63
CA PHE A 301 26.73 28.73 -13.42
C PHE A 301 27.38 27.77 -12.40
N TYR A 302 26.72 27.48 -11.28
CA TYR A 302 27.27 26.61 -10.24
C TYR A 302 27.15 25.12 -10.58
N ILE A 303 26.18 24.71 -11.41
CA ILE A 303 26.02 23.33 -11.89
C ILE A 303 27.03 22.97 -13.00
N GLN A 304 27.63 23.96 -13.70
CA GLN A 304 28.63 23.69 -14.73
C GLN A 304 29.80 22.85 -14.17
N ASP A 305 30.49 22.11 -15.04
CA ASP A 305 31.63 21.27 -14.71
C ASP A 305 31.39 20.21 -13.59
N ASN A 306 30.27 19.51 -13.68
CA ASN A 306 29.89 18.45 -12.70
C ASN A 306 29.81 18.95 -11.24
N ASN A 307 29.14 20.06 -11.00
CA ASN A 307 28.95 20.66 -9.66
C ASN A 307 30.25 21.07 -8.94
N ARG A 308 31.34 21.24 -9.63
CA ARG A 308 32.65 21.54 -9.03
C ARG A 308 32.65 22.77 -8.12
N ASN A 309 31.80 23.76 -8.42
CA ASN A 309 31.70 25.01 -7.64
C ASN A 309 30.56 25.01 -6.59
N MET A 310 29.80 23.92 -6.46
CA MET A 310 28.66 23.88 -5.54
C MET A 310 29.06 24.00 -4.08
N HIS A 311 30.24 23.49 -3.70
CA HIS A 311 30.79 23.62 -2.34
C HIS A 311 30.81 25.06 -1.85
N ILE A 312 31.02 26.06 -2.74
CA ILE A 312 31.08 27.51 -2.40
C ILE A 312 29.70 28.01 -1.89
N ILE A 313 28.60 27.36 -2.30
CA ILE A 313 27.24 27.70 -1.86
C ILE A 313 26.91 26.92 -0.60
N ASP A 314 27.27 25.63 -0.57
CA ASP A 314 26.86 24.68 0.45
C ASP A 314 27.65 24.82 1.76
N GLU A 315 28.89 25.31 1.70
CA GLU A 315 29.82 25.45 2.84
C GLU A 315 29.27 26.33 3.98
N GLU A 316 28.44 27.32 3.65
CA GLU A 316 27.86 28.20 4.68
C GLU A 316 26.53 27.70 5.24
N LEU A 317 25.89 26.73 4.57
CA LEU A 317 24.63 26.14 4.99
C LEU A 317 24.87 25.06 6.04
N LEU A 318 23.87 24.78 6.88
CA LEU A 318 23.90 23.68 7.85
C LEU A 318 23.38 22.36 7.25
N PHE A 319 22.51 22.47 6.29
CA PHE A 319 22.03 21.39 5.43
C PHE A 319 21.53 21.97 4.12
N VAL A 320 21.49 21.16 3.08
CA VAL A 320 21.00 21.51 1.75
C VAL A 320 19.79 20.67 1.38
N ILE A 321 18.83 21.28 0.65
CA ILE A 321 17.59 20.66 0.26
C ILE A 321 17.52 20.62 -1.27
N ASP A 322 17.32 19.43 -1.82
CA ASP A 322 16.84 19.22 -3.19
C ASP A 322 15.34 18.87 -3.16
N GLU A 323 14.51 19.88 -3.33
CA GLU A 323 13.05 19.71 -3.29
C GLU A 323 12.54 18.85 -4.45
N LYS A 324 13.19 18.85 -5.61
CA LYS A 324 12.77 18.06 -6.78
C LYS A 324 12.91 16.56 -6.55
N ASN A 325 13.98 16.16 -5.83
CA ASN A 325 14.31 14.78 -5.54
C ASN A 325 13.93 14.35 -4.11
N ASN A 326 13.33 15.23 -3.31
CA ASN A 326 13.02 15.01 -1.88
C ASN A 326 14.25 14.54 -1.07
N GLN A 327 15.43 15.09 -1.37
CA GLN A 327 16.69 14.78 -0.70
C GLN A 327 17.13 15.94 0.20
N ILE A 328 17.75 15.56 1.32
CA ILE A 328 18.40 16.50 2.23
C ILE A 328 19.74 15.91 2.61
N ASP A 329 20.75 16.73 2.50
CA ASP A 329 22.12 16.38 2.86
C ASP A 329 22.62 17.34 3.96
N LEU A 330 23.15 16.74 5.03
CA LEU A 330 23.77 17.48 6.11
C LEU A 330 25.17 17.94 5.65
N THR A 331 25.49 19.21 5.87
CA THR A 331 26.84 19.75 5.55
C THR A 331 27.82 19.49 6.69
N ASP A 332 29.12 19.65 6.41
CA ASP A 332 30.17 19.52 7.44
C ASP A 332 29.90 20.48 8.63
N LYS A 333 29.53 21.73 8.33
CA LYS A 333 29.18 22.75 9.35
C LYS A 333 27.94 22.35 10.17
N GLY A 334 26.95 21.72 9.53
CA GLY A 334 25.80 21.15 10.24
C GLY A 334 26.20 20.00 11.18
N THR A 335 27.07 19.14 10.69
CA THR A 335 27.63 18.01 11.45
C THR A 335 28.45 18.48 12.65
N GLU A 336 29.29 19.51 12.49
CA GLU A 336 30.06 20.12 13.57
C GLU A 336 29.16 20.72 14.66
N ILE A 337 28.12 21.45 14.29
CA ILE A 337 27.16 22.05 15.25
C ILE A 337 26.41 20.97 16.03
N LEU A 338 26.02 19.91 15.37
CA LEU A 338 25.33 18.78 16.01
C LEU A 338 26.28 18.01 16.98
N SER A 339 27.52 17.80 16.55
CA SER A 339 28.56 17.14 17.36
C SER A 339 28.97 17.99 18.54
N ALA A 340 29.13 19.31 18.37
CA ALA A 340 29.43 20.24 19.45
C ALA A 340 28.37 20.28 20.58
N SER A 341 27.12 19.95 20.23
CA SER A 341 26.02 19.83 21.23
C SER A 341 26.03 18.48 21.98
N SER A 342 26.98 17.61 21.70
CA SER A 342 27.11 16.26 22.26
C SER A 342 28.49 16.12 22.98
N ASN A 343 28.59 15.25 23.96
CA ASN A 343 29.86 14.96 24.64
C ASN A 343 30.84 14.15 23.77
N ASP A 344 30.45 13.76 22.59
CA ASP A 344 31.24 12.96 21.64
C ASP A 344 31.30 13.72 20.29
N SER A 345 32.49 14.16 19.92
CA SER A 345 32.77 14.91 18.68
C SER A 345 32.58 14.06 17.42
N ASN A 346 32.66 12.73 17.52
CA ASN A 346 32.59 11.80 16.39
C ASN A 346 31.21 11.12 16.25
N LEU A 347 30.19 11.63 16.94
CA LEU A 347 28.87 11.01 17.04
C LEU A 347 28.15 10.84 15.67
N PHE A 348 28.43 11.76 14.75
CA PHE A 348 27.82 11.81 13.41
C PHE A 348 28.83 11.64 12.28
N ILE A 349 30.05 11.18 12.58
CA ILE A 349 31.11 10.93 11.61
C ILE A 349 31.25 9.42 11.42
N LEU A 350 31.03 8.95 10.17
CA LEU A 350 31.25 7.54 9.84
C LEU A 350 32.76 7.23 9.83
N PRO A 351 33.19 6.12 10.43
CA PRO A 351 34.57 5.66 10.28
C PRO A 351 34.84 5.26 8.82
N ASP A 352 36.01 5.61 8.30
CA ASP A 352 36.49 5.12 7.02
C ASP A 352 36.86 3.63 7.16
N MET A 353 35.92 2.78 6.72
CA MET A 353 36.05 1.33 6.87
C MET A 353 37.33 0.79 6.19
N GLY A 354 37.73 1.37 5.04
CA GLY A 354 38.94 0.94 4.33
C GLY A 354 40.18 1.19 5.14
N SER A 355 40.36 2.41 5.65
CA SER A 355 41.52 2.80 6.48
C SER A 355 41.54 2.08 7.81
N GLU A 356 40.38 1.93 8.47
CA GLU A 356 40.30 1.28 9.81
C GLU A 356 40.53 -0.24 9.72
N ILE A 357 40.01 -0.92 8.69
CA ILE A 357 40.31 -2.34 8.46
C ILE A 357 41.81 -2.53 8.17
N ALA A 358 42.42 -1.71 7.31
CA ALA A 358 43.84 -1.77 7.05
C ALA A 358 44.67 -1.51 8.32
N ASN A 359 44.21 -0.58 9.17
CA ASN A 359 44.84 -0.36 10.49
C ASN A 359 44.76 -1.57 11.41
N ILE A 360 43.60 -2.28 11.46
CA ILE A 360 43.46 -3.49 12.27
C ILE A 360 44.36 -4.61 11.73
N GLU A 361 44.40 -4.82 10.40
CA GLU A 361 45.27 -5.83 9.77
C GLU A 361 46.76 -5.53 9.97
N SER A 362 47.14 -4.27 10.01
CA SER A 362 48.54 -3.86 10.27
C SER A 362 49.01 -4.15 11.69
N LYS A 363 48.13 -4.34 12.67
CA LYS A 363 48.46 -4.60 14.08
C LYS A 363 48.93 -6.02 14.37
N ASN A 364 48.98 -6.92 13.39
CA ASN A 364 49.38 -8.34 13.51
C ASN A 364 48.74 -9.05 14.74
N LEU A 365 47.46 -8.89 14.95
CA LEU A 365 46.68 -9.49 16.02
C LEU A 365 46.48 -11.00 15.78
N THR A 366 46.12 -11.74 16.83
CA THR A 366 45.63 -13.12 16.60
C THR A 366 44.31 -13.11 15.80
N PRO A 367 44.04 -14.14 14.96
CA PRO A 367 42.84 -14.19 14.13
C PRO A 367 41.55 -13.95 14.93
N GLU A 368 41.45 -14.41 16.15
CA GLU A 368 40.30 -14.20 17.05
C GLU A 368 40.15 -12.75 17.52
N LEU A 369 41.26 -12.08 17.81
CA LEU A 369 41.26 -10.66 18.24
C LEU A 369 41.02 -9.73 17.06
N GLU A 370 41.55 -10.07 15.88
CA GLU A 370 41.30 -9.34 14.64
C GLU A 370 39.82 -9.41 14.24
N ALA A 371 39.20 -10.57 14.28
CA ALA A 371 37.78 -10.77 14.02
C ALA A 371 36.92 -9.96 15.00
N LYS A 372 37.28 -9.94 16.28
CA LYS A 372 36.57 -9.18 17.31
C LYS A 372 36.70 -7.67 17.15
N GLU A 373 37.88 -7.14 16.81
CA GLU A 373 38.04 -5.71 16.51
C GLU A 373 37.29 -5.30 15.25
N LYS A 374 37.28 -6.11 14.20
CA LYS A 374 36.45 -5.91 13.00
C LYS A 374 34.97 -5.92 13.35
N GLU A 375 34.51 -6.84 14.19
CA GLU A 375 33.10 -6.89 14.64
C GLU A 375 32.69 -5.62 15.41
N VAL A 376 33.56 -5.14 16.28
CA VAL A 376 33.31 -3.87 17.03
C VAL A 376 33.25 -2.68 16.07
N LEU A 377 34.14 -2.61 15.08
CA LEU A 377 34.16 -1.57 14.05
C LEU A 377 32.86 -1.58 13.22
N PHE A 378 32.44 -2.74 12.74
CA PHE A 378 31.18 -2.89 11.99
C PHE A 378 29.97 -2.48 12.82
N LYS A 379 29.96 -2.82 14.10
CA LYS A 379 28.87 -2.45 15.01
C LYS A 379 28.81 -0.93 15.24
N ASP A 380 29.95 -0.28 15.41
CA ASP A 380 30.04 1.19 15.55
C ASP A 380 29.59 1.89 14.27
N PHE A 381 30.03 1.39 13.11
CA PHE A 381 29.61 1.88 11.80
C PHE A 381 28.08 1.79 11.64
N ASN A 382 27.48 0.64 11.96
CA ASN A 382 26.03 0.45 11.84
C ASN A 382 25.24 1.41 12.76
N ILE A 383 25.68 1.57 14.00
CA ILE A 383 25.03 2.49 14.96
C ILE A 383 25.10 3.94 14.47
N LYS A 384 26.25 4.38 13.96
CA LYS A 384 26.44 5.73 13.44
C LYS A 384 25.64 5.96 12.15
N SER A 385 25.61 4.96 11.26
CA SER A 385 24.83 4.99 10.02
C SER A 385 23.32 5.11 10.30
N GLU A 386 22.79 4.30 11.22
CA GLU A 386 21.39 4.41 11.66
C GLU A 386 21.06 5.78 12.26
N ARG A 387 21.99 6.35 13.02
CA ARG A 387 21.82 7.68 13.61
C ARG A 387 21.78 8.79 12.57
N ILE A 388 22.69 8.78 11.59
CA ILE A 388 22.71 9.73 10.47
C ILE A 388 21.42 9.57 9.65
N HIS A 389 21.00 8.34 9.40
CA HIS A 389 19.74 8.06 8.71
C HIS A 389 18.54 8.66 9.46
N SER A 390 18.43 8.41 10.76
CA SER A 390 17.38 8.97 11.61
C SER A 390 17.38 10.49 11.63
N MET A 391 18.57 11.10 11.62
CA MET A 391 18.76 12.55 11.53
C MET A 391 18.22 13.10 10.20
N ASN A 392 18.58 12.47 9.08
CA ASN A 392 18.11 12.88 7.75
C ASN A 392 16.60 12.75 7.62
N GLN A 393 16.00 11.70 8.18
CA GLN A 393 14.53 11.54 8.18
C GLN A 393 13.84 12.62 9.03
N LEU A 394 14.40 12.98 10.18
CA LEU A 394 13.87 14.10 10.97
C LEU A 394 14.01 15.44 10.23
N LEU A 395 15.14 15.70 9.57
CA LEU A 395 15.30 16.90 8.75
C LEU A 395 14.26 16.95 7.64
N LYS A 396 14.00 15.84 6.93
CA LYS A 396 12.92 15.73 5.93
C LYS A 396 11.56 16.04 6.55
N ALA A 397 11.25 15.44 7.69
CA ALA A 397 9.98 15.67 8.37
C ALA A 397 9.76 17.14 8.73
N TYR A 398 10.82 17.86 9.18
CA TYR A 398 10.72 19.27 9.58
C TYR A 398 10.73 20.28 8.42
N THR A 399 11.25 19.91 7.24
CA THR A 399 11.51 20.88 6.15
C THR A 399 10.69 20.63 4.90
N LEU A 400 10.34 19.37 4.60
CA LEU A 400 9.66 18.98 3.37
C LEU A 400 8.21 18.55 3.59
N PHE A 401 7.86 18.07 4.79
CA PHE A 401 6.53 17.56 5.10
C PHE A 401 5.78 18.51 6.02
N GLU A 402 4.67 19.07 5.54
CA GLU A 402 3.84 20.02 6.27
C GLU A 402 2.51 19.38 6.68
N LYS A 403 2.07 19.71 7.91
CA LYS A 403 0.77 19.25 8.42
C LYS A 403 -0.37 19.84 7.60
N ASP A 404 -1.43 19.06 7.41
CA ASP A 404 -2.63 19.39 6.62
C ASP A 404 -2.37 19.55 5.10
N ILE A 405 -1.15 19.21 4.63
CA ILE A 405 -0.77 19.12 3.22
C ILE A 405 -0.40 17.68 2.89
N GLU A 406 0.76 17.21 3.35
CA GLU A 406 1.25 15.84 3.12
C GLU A 406 0.72 14.81 4.13
N TYR A 407 0.30 15.25 5.33
CA TYR A 407 -0.28 14.38 6.37
C TYR A 407 -1.23 15.15 7.29
N VAL A 408 -2.11 14.43 7.95
CA VAL A 408 -2.99 14.94 9.02
C VAL A 408 -2.73 14.19 10.32
N VAL A 409 -3.06 14.82 11.45
CA VAL A 409 -3.02 14.17 12.77
C VAL A 409 -4.45 14.01 13.26
N MET A 410 -4.92 12.77 13.34
CA MET A 410 -6.24 12.41 13.83
C MET A 410 -6.11 11.29 14.89
N GLU A 411 -6.92 11.35 15.95
CA GLU A 411 -6.92 10.33 17.01
C GLU A 411 -5.53 10.02 17.58
N ASN A 412 -4.68 11.04 17.66
CA ASN A 412 -3.29 10.93 18.12
C ASN A 412 -2.40 10.03 17.23
N LYS A 413 -2.73 9.92 15.92
CA LYS A 413 -1.95 9.22 14.91
C LYS A 413 -1.67 10.12 13.72
N VAL A 414 -0.52 9.92 13.09
CA VAL A 414 -0.19 10.54 11.80
C VAL A 414 -0.84 9.72 10.70
N MET A 415 -1.57 10.38 9.81
CA MET A 415 -2.19 9.76 8.64
C MET A 415 -1.73 10.49 7.39
N ILE A 416 -1.29 9.75 6.39
CA ILE A 416 -0.83 10.29 5.11
C ILE A 416 -2.03 10.84 4.34
N VAL A 417 -1.84 12.00 3.70
CA VAL A 417 -2.76 12.52 2.69
C VAL A 417 -2.14 12.28 1.33
N ASP A 418 -2.84 11.59 0.46
CA ASP A 418 -2.39 11.38 -0.90
C ASP A 418 -2.42 12.70 -1.68
N GLU A 419 -1.28 13.13 -2.18
CA GLU A 419 -1.10 14.39 -2.90
C GLU A 419 -1.99 14.49 -4.15
N GLN A 420 -2.34 13.36 -4.76
CA GLN A 420 -3.12 13.34 -6.01
C GLN A 420 -4.61 13.25 -5.76
N THR A 421 -5.03 12.37 -4.86
CA THR A 421 -6.45 12.16 -4.56
C THR A 421 -6.94 13.07 -3.45
N GLY A 422 -6.04 13.63 -2.62
CA GLY A 422 -6.37 14.42 -1.45
C GLY A 422 -7.10 13.61 -0.37
N ARG A 423 -7.04 12.26 -0.43
CA ARG A 423 -7.67 11.37 0.54
C ARG A 423 -6.70 10.98 1.64
N ILE A 424 -7.22 10.75 2.83
CA ILE A 424 -6.44 10.13 3.90
C ILE A 424 -6.17 8.69 3.50
N MET A 425 -4.91 8.29 3.58
CA MET A 425 -4.48 6.92 3.40
C MET A 425 -4.35 6.29 4.78
N GLU A 426 -5.46 5.74 5.29
CA GLU A 426 -5.46 5.06 6.59
C GLU A 426 -4.54 3.83 6.54
N GLY A 427 -3.76 3.56 7.60
CA GLY A 427 -2.82 2.43 7.70
C GLY A 427 -1.56 2.52 6.85
N ARG A 428 -1.46 3.43 5.88
CA ARG A 428 -0.21 3.68 5.16
C ARG A 428 0.80 4.41 6.04
N ARG A 429 2.05 4.01 5.90
CA ARG A 429 3.17 4.66 6.57
C ARG A 429 4.23 5.05 5.55
N TYR A 430 4.88 6.19 5.76
CA TYR A 430 6.08 6.50 4.99
C TYR A 430 7.17 5.49 5.31
N SER A 431 7.92 5.09 4.29
CA SER A 431 9.05 4.15 4.41
C SER A 431 10.25 4.78 5.13
N ASP A 432 11.23 3.95 5.39
CA ASP A 432 12.59 4.32 5.79
C ASP A 432 12.68 5.18 7.07
N GLY A 433 11.76 5.00 8.02
CA GLY A 433 11.75 5.75 9.27
C GLY A 433 11.15 7.16 9.18
N LEU A 434 10.75 7.64 8.00
CA LEU A 434 10.16 8.98 7.83
C LEU A 434 8.83 9.12 8.61
N HIS A 435 8.01 8.06 8.65
CA HIS A 435 6.76 8.10 9.41
C HIS A 435 7.01 8.30 10.90
N GLN A 436 7.95 7.55 11.47
CA GLN A 436 8.37 7.69 12.87
C GLN A 436 8.97 9.09 13.14
N ALA A 437 9.71 9.64 12.17
CA ALA A 437 10.24 11.00 12.26
C ALA A 437 9.10 12.05 12.30
N ILE A 438 8.02 11.86 11.54
CA ILE A 438 6.85 12.74 11.58
C ILE A 438 6.06 12.52 12.88
N GLU A 439 5.90 11.28 13.34
CA GLU A 439 5.30 10.97 14.65
C GLU A 439 6.07 11.66 15.78
N ALA A 440 7.40 11.60 15.74
CA ALA A 440 8.27 12.33 16.68
C ALA A 440 8.07 13.84 16.59
N LYS A 441 8.03 14.41 15.38
CA LYS A 441 7.78 15.84 15.13
C LYS A 441 6.47 16.31 15.75
N GLU A 442 5.38 15.55 15.56
CA GLU A 442 4.04 15.91 16.02
C GLU A 442 3.75 15.54 17.49
N ASN A 443 4.73 14.96 18.19
CA ASN A 443 4.59 14.48 19.57
C ASN A 443 3.49 13.44 19.79
N VAL A 444 3.21 12.64 18.77
CA VAL A 444 2.36 11.46 18.89
C VAL A 444 3.20 10.24 19.25
N LYS A 445 2.55 9.15 19.68
CA LYS A 445 3.26 7.91 20.02
C LYS A 445 3.99 7.38 18.80
N ILE A 446 5.31 7.21 18.89
CA ILE A 446 6.10 6.56 17.84
C ILE A 446 5.79 5.07 17.87
N GLU A 447 5.33 4.52 16.75
CA GLU A 447 5.06 3.08 16.63
C GLU A 447 6.37 2.32 16.33
N ALA A 448 6.44 1.06 16.81
CA ALA A 448 7.62 0.20 16.68
C ALA A 448 8.01 -0.03 15.20
N ALA A 449 9.29 -0.31 14.97
CA ALA A 449 9.78 -0.75 13.67
C ALA A 449 9.11 -2.06 13.26
N THR A 450 8.74 -2.15 12.01
CA THR A 450 8.09 -3.34 11.45
C THR A 450 9.03 -4.01 10.44
N GLN A 451 9.08 -5.35 10.48
CA GLN A 451 9.80 -6.15 9.49
C GLN A 451 8.84 -6.59 8.38
N THR A 452 9.27 -6.47 7.14
CA THR A 452 8.52 -6.96 5.97
C THR A 452 8.49 -8.49 5.95
N PHE A 453 7.29 -9.07 5.86
CA PHE A 453 7.09 -10.52 5.71
C PHE A 453 6.80 -10.93 4.27
N ALA A 454 6.03 -10.11 3.56
CA ALA A 454 5.73 -10.31 2.16
C ALA A 454 5.47 -8.97 1.48
N THR A 455 5.86 -8.85 0.23
CA THR A 455 5.67 -7.63 -0.56
C THR A 455 5.40 -7.96 -2.02
N ILE A 456 4.61 -7.15 -2.70
CA ILE A 456 4.42 -7.17 -4.15
C ILE A 456 4.01 -5.78 -4.64
N THR A 457 4.49 -5.38 -5.80
CA THR A 457 3.96 -4.18 -6.47
C THR A 457 2.65 -4.49 -7.17
N LEU A 458 1.74 -3.51 -7.26
CA LEU A 458 0.51 -3.66 -8.03
C LEU A 458 0.80 -4.00 -9.50
N GLN A 459 1.88 -3.44 -10.06
CA GLN A 459 2.32 -3.74 -11.41
C GLN A 459 2.56 -5.25 -11.59
N ASN A 460 3.37 -5.85 -10.73
CA ASN A 460 3.69 -7.26 -10.80
C ASN A 460 2.49 -8.15 -10.48
N TYR A 461 1.60 -7.72 -9.58
CA TYR A 461 0.36 -8.44 -9.30
C TYR A 461 -0.56 -8.50 -10.53
N PHE A 462 -0.86 -7.35 -11.17
CA PHE A 462 -1.75 -7.34 -12.34
C PHE A 462 -1.16 -7.98 -13.59
N ARG A 463 0.17 -8.03 -13.72
CA ARG A 463 0.87 -8.76 -14.80
C ARG A 463 0.70 -10.28 -14.72
N MET A 464 0.26 -10.82 -13.59
CA MET A 464 -0.03 -12.26 -13.44
C MET A 464 -1.33 -12.71 -14.12
N TYR A 465 -2.25 -11.80 -14.45
CA TYR A 465 -3.47 -12.16 -15.15
C TYR A 465 -3.19 -12.60 -16.59
N GLN A 466 -3.81 -13.71 -17.01
CA GLN A 466 -3.69 -14.18 -18.41
C GLN A 466 -4.23 -13.16 -19.40
N LYS A 467 -5.29 -12.43 -19.00
CA LYS A 467 -5.88 -11.33 -19.76
C LYS A 467 -6.22 -10.18 -18.79
N LEU A 468 -5.71 -9.01 -19.09
CA LEU A 468 -5.95 -7.78 -18.34
C LEU A 468 -6.63 -6.77 -19.26
N ALA A 469 -7.60 -6.03 -18.74
CA ALA A 469 -8.25 -4.91 -19.41
C ALA A 469 -8.49 -3.79 -18.42
N GLY A 470 -8.72 -2.58 -18.92
CA GLY A 470 -9.00 -1.45 -18.06
C GLY A 470 -9.96 -0.45 -18.67
N MET A 471 -10.59 0.34 -17.84
CA MET A 471 -11.45 1.43 -18.28
C MET A 471 -11.23 2.68 -17.42
N THR A 472 -11.23 3.84 -18.06
CA THR A 472 -11.14 5.15 -17.41
C THR A 472 -11.58 6.25 -18.34
N GLY A 473 -11.73 7.48 -17.85
CA GLY A 473 -11.98 8.66 -18.68
C GLY A 473 -10.72 9.38 -19.17
N THR A 474 -9.51 8.90 -18.82
CA THR A 474 -8.27 9.68 -18.95
C THR A 474 -7.01 8.83 -19.10
N ALA A 475 -6.97 7.87 -20.02
CA ALA A 475 -5.81 6.98 -20.21
C ALA A 475 -4.81 7.46 -21.29
N ILE A 476 -5.29 8.18 -22.30
CA ILE A 476 -4.48 8.49 -23.50
C ILE A 476 -3.21 9.30 -23.17
N THR A 477 -3.23 10.11 -22.11
CA THR A 477 -2.06 10.87 -21.69
C THR A 477 -0.91 9.98 -21.23
N GLU A 478 -1.22 8.80 -20.72
CA GLU A 478 -0.31 7.81 -20.16
C GLU A 478 -0.22 6.53 -21.02
N ALA A 479 -0.71 6.57 -22.28
CA ALA A 479 -0.74 5.40 -23.17
C ALA A 479 0.63 4.74 -23.35
N GLY A 480 1.71 5.54 -23.39
CA GLY A 480 3.09 5.04 -23.44
C GLY A 480 3.46 4.19 -22.24
N GLU A 481 3.09 4.61 -21.01
CA GLU A 481 3.36 3.89 -19.78
C GLU A 481 2.52 2.60 -19.71
N PHE A 482 1.24 2.64 -20.07
CA PHE A 482 0.39 1.45 -20.12
C PHE A 482 0.94 0.39 -21.09
N TRP A 483 1.44 0.83 -22.24
CA TRP A 483 2.07 -0.09 -23.18
C TRP A 483 3.41 -0.64 -22.68
N GLU A 484 4.28 0.21 -22.17
CA GLU A 484 5.62 -0.19 -21.74
C GLU A 484 5.58 -1.19 -20.59
N ILE A 485 4.76 -0.91 -19.55
CA ILE A 485 4.70 -1.72 -18.32
C ILE A 485 3.76 -2.91 -18.46
N TYR A 486 2.52 -2.70 -18.94
CA TYR A 486 1.44 -3.70 -18.90
C TYR A 486 1.12 -4.32 -20.26
N LYS A 487 1.68 -3.79 -21.35
CA LYS A 487 1.38 -4.16 -22.74
C LYS A 487 -0.10 -3.93 -23.10
N LEU A 488 -0.70 -2.89 -22.52
CA LEU A 488 -2.08 -2.51 -22.75
C LEU A 488 -2.18 -1.34 -23.73
N ASP A 489 -2.87 -1.54 -24.84
CA ASP A 489 -3.25 -0.46 -25.77
C ASP A 489 -4.41 0.36 -25.20
N VAL A 490 -4.41 1.65 -25.47
CA VAL A 490 -5.52 2.57 -25.15
C VAL A 490 -6.35 2.83 -26.39
N ILE A 491 -7.65 2.61 -26.28
CA ILE A 491 -8.63 2.91 -27.35
C ILE A 491 -9.58 3.98 -26.85
N GLU A 492 -9.60 5.13 -27.52
CA GLU A 492 -10.60 6.18 -27.27
C GLU A 492 -11.94 5.77 -27.84
N ILE A 493 -12.96 5.70 -26.97
CA ILE A 493 -14.33 5.38 -27.36
C ILE A 493 -15.09 6.70 -27.55
N PRO A 494 -15.76 6.92 -28.68
CA PRO A 494 -16.54 8.14 -28.91
C PRO A 494 -17.65 8.28 -27.88
N THR A 495 -17.99 9.51 -27.53
CA THR A 495 -19.11 9.81 -26.64
C THR A 495 -20.45 9.55 -27.33
N ASN A 496 -21.46 9.11 -26.55
CA ASN A 496 -22.81 8.86 -27.07
C ASN A 496 -23.48 10.15 -27.64
N ARG A 497 -23.20 11.29 -26.98
CA ARG A 497 -23.62 12.62 -27.45
C ARG A 497 -22.41 13.57 -27.49
N PRO A 498 -22.40 14.57 -28.38
CA PRO A 498 -21.33 15.56 -28.40
C PRO A 498 -21.17 16.26 -27.06
N VAL A 499 -19.94 16.59 -26.71
CA VAL A 499 -19.63 17.33 -25.49
C VAL A 499 -19.93 18.82 -25.71
N GLU A 500 -20.89 19.37 -24.96
CA GLU A 500 -21.32 20.80 -25.04
C GLU A 500 -20.67 21.66 -23.95
N ARG A 501 -19.57 21.18 -23.33
CA ARG A 501 -18.80 21.96 -22.36
C ARG A 501 -17.88 22.97 -23.03
N ASN A 502 -17.89 24.22 -22.55
CA ASN A 502 -16.95 25.25 -22.96
C ASN A 502 -15.71 25.23 -22.04
N ASP A 503 -14.57 24.87 -22.59
CA ASP A 503 -13.31 24.85 -21.86
C ASP A 503 -12.54 26.17 -22.11
N GLU A 504 -12.57 27.08 -21.13
CA GLU A 504 -11.95 28.40 -21.23
C GLU A 504 -10.42 28.34 -20.99
N ASN A 505 -9.70 29.36 -21.51
CA ASN A 505 -8.28 29.48 -21.26
C ASN A 505 -7.98 29.79 -19.79
N ASP A 506 -6.81 29.37 -19.34
CA ASP A 506 -6.37 29.63 -17.97
C ASP A 506 -6.22 31.13 -17.70
N LEU A 507 -6.60 31.53 -16.49
CA LEU A 507 -6.36 32.86 -15.95
C LEU A 507 -5.12 32.83 -15.05
N ILE A 508 -4.10 33.62 -15.40
CA ILE A 508 -2.80 33.61 -14.71
C ILE A 508 -2.62 34.90 -13.93
N TYR A 509 -2.40 34.73 -12.63
CA TYR A 509 -2.21 35.81 -11.66
C TYR A 509 -0.77 35.81 -11.15
N LYS A 510 -0.30 36.96 -10.71
CA LYS A 510 1.03 37.13 -10.15
C LYS A 510 1.13 36.43 -8.78
N THR A 511 0.13 36.62 -7.91
CA THR A 511 0.12 36.11 -6.54
C THR A 511 -1.04 35.17 -6.26
N LYS A 512 -0.89 34.26 -5.30
CA LYS A 512 -1.98 33.39 -4.80
C LYS A 512 -3.15 34.19 -4.23
N ARG A 513 -2.88 35.34 -3.59
CA ARG A 513 -3.90 36.19 -3.03
C ARG A 513 -4.86 36.76 -4.08
N GLU A 514 -4.32 37.28 -5.19
CA GLU A 514 -5.12 37.79 -6.32
C GLU A 514 -5.94 36.66 -6.92
N LYS A 515 -5.32 35.49 -7.15
CA LYS A 515 -5.98 34.30 -7.66
C LYS A 515 -7.20 33.91 -6.82
N TYR A 516 -7.05 33.76 -5.50
CA TYR A 516 -8.18 33.38 -4.66
C TYR A 516 -9.29 34.44 -4.60
N ASN A 517 -8.96 35.73 -4.62
CA ASN A 517 -9.95 36.79 -4.69
C ASN A 517 -10.77 36.69 -6.00
N ALA A 518 -10.08 36.47 -7.13
CA ALA A 518 -10.74 36.30 -8.44
C ALA A 518 -11.62 35.03 -8.48
N VAL A 519 -11.17 33.93 -7.90
CA VAL A 519 -11.98 32.70 -7.75
C VAL A 519 -13.28 33.01 -7.00
N ILE A 520 -13.21 33.70 -5.86
CA ILE A 520 -14.40 34.04 -5.07
C ILE A 520 -15.35 34.99 -5.80
N GLU A 521 -14.83 35.93 -6.60
CA GLU A 521 -15.66 36.84 -7.42
C GLU A 521 -16.39 36.06 -8.52
N GLU A 522 -15.70 35.18 -9.24
CA GLU A 522 -16.34 34.36 -10.27
C GLU A 522 -17.37 33.38 -9.67
N VAL A 523 -17.05 32.75 -8.52
CA VAL A 523 -18.02 31.93 -7.78
C VAL A 523 -19.28 32.72 -7.41
N SER A 524 -19.12 33.95 -6.92
CA SER A 524 -20.25 34.81 -6.57
C SER A 524 -21.11 35.12 -7.79
N LYS A 525 -20.49 35.46 -8.91
CA LYS A 525 -21.16 35.74 -10.17
C LYS A 525 -21.96 34.53 -10.68
N LEU A 526 -21.34 33.37 -10.75
CA LEU A 526 -21.96 32.14 -11.26
C LEU A 526 -23.08 31.62 -10.34
N SER A 527 -22.89 31.71 -9.02
CA SER A 527 -23.90 31.32 -8.03
C SER A 527 -25.15 32.22 -8.12
N ASN A 528 -24.98 33.53 -8.36
CA ASN A 528 -26.09 34.45 -8.57
C ASN A 528 -26.87 34.18 -9.87
N LEU A 529 -26.22 33.55 -10.88
CA LEU A 529 -26.88 33.07 -12.10
C LEU A 529 -27.61 31.74 -11.88
N GLY A 530 -27.61 31.18 -10.68
CA GLY A 530 -28.24 29.90 -10.37
C GLY A 530 -27.47 28.67 -10.88
N ARG A 531 -26.23 28.84 -11.34
CA ARG A 531 -25.39 27.71 -11.78
C ARG A 531 -24.78 26.99 -10.57
N PRO A 532 -24.79 25.67 -10.52
CA PRO A 532 -23.98 24.93 -9.57
C PRO A 532 -22.48 25.04 -9.93
N ILE A 533 -21.63 25.07 -8.91
CA ILE A 533 -20.18 25.28 -9.07
C ILE A 533 -19.42 24.20 -8.32
N LEU A 534 -18.49 23.57 -9.01
CA LEU A 534 -17.51 22.66 -8.39
C LEU A 534 -16.13 23.32 -8.45
N ILE A 535 -15.58 23.58 -7.27
CA ILE A 535 -14.25 24.17 -7.11
C ILE A 535 -13.26 23.04 -6.80
N GLY A 536 -12.32 22.80 -7.70
CA GLY A 536 -11.22 21.83 -7.52
C GLY A 536 -10.04 22.48 -6.79
N THR A 537 -9.56 21.86 -5.71
CA THR A 537 -8.38 22.31 -4.94
C THR A 537 -7.34 21.20 -4.84
N THR A 538 -6.08 21.56 -4.69
CA THR A 538 -4.95 20.60 -4.61
C THR A 538 -4.67 20.15 -3.17
N SER A 539 -5.10 20.89 -2.16
CA SER A 539 -4.87 20.55 -0.75
C SER A 539 -6.05 20.84 0.17
N VAL A 540 -6.06 20.21 1.33
CA VAL A 540 -7.04 20.44 2.40
C VAL A 540 -6.96 21.89 2.90
N GLU A 541 -5.73 22.43 3.04
CA GLU A 541 -5.49 23.81 3.48
C GLU A 541 -6.20 24.82 2.56
N ILE A 542 -6.03 24.66 1.25
CA ILE A 542 -6.67 25.53 0.26
C ILE A 542 -8.19 25.40 0.33
N SER A 543 -8.72 24.19 0.51
CA SER A 543 -10.17 23.97 0.64
C SER A 543 -10.75 24.67 1.86
N GLU A 544 -10.06 24.62 2.98
CA GLU A 544 -10.45 25.32 4.22
C GLU A 544 -10.32 26.83 4.11
N LEU A 545 -9.26 27.33 3.44
CA LEU A 545 -9.07 28.76 3.17
C LEU A 545 -10.22 29.30 2.33
N LEU A 546 -10.54 28.66 1.22
CA LEU A 546 -11.64 29.06 0.34
C LEU A 546 -13.00 28.97 1.06
N SER A 547 -13.20 27.95 1.87
CA SER A 547 -14.41 27.81 2.69
C SER A 547 -14.57 29.00 3.66
N LYS A 548 -13.50 29.41 4.34
CA LYS A 548 -13.52 30.63 5.19
C LYS A 548 -13.85 31.90 4.39
N MET A 549 -13.24 32.05 3.20
CA MET A 549 -13.48 33.21 2.31
C MET A 549 -14.94 33.27 1.83
N LEU A 550 -15.53 32.13 1.44
CA LEU A 550 -16.94 32.02 1.03
C LEU A 550 -17.87 32.25 2.20
N THR A 551 -17.55 31.81 3.41
CA THR A 551 -18.31 32.08 4.64
C THR A 551 -18.37 33.59 4.94
N ILE A 552 -17.24 34.29 4.81
CA ILE A 552 -17.18 35.78 5.00
C ILE A 552 -18.09 36.47 3.99
N ARG A 553 -18.17 35.97 2.74
CA ARG A 553 -19.07 36.52 1.69
C ARG A 553 -20.52 36.00 1.81
N LYS A 554 -20.81 35.16 2.81
CA LYS A 554 -22.16 34.57 3.05
C LYS A 554 -22.67 33.71 1.89
N ILE A 555 -21.74 33.06 1.13
CA ILE A 555 -22.06 32.12 0.04
C ILE A 555 -22.23 30.73 0.66
N LYS A 556 -23.41 30.13 0.47
CA LYS A 556 -23.68 28.74 0.92
C LYS A 556 -22.82 27.76 0.12
N HIS A 557 -22.08 26.91 0.80
CA HIS A 557 -21.20 25.95 0.17
C HIS A 557 -21.05 24.67 0.99
N ASN A 558 -20.69 23.59 0.31
CA ASN A 558 -20.30 22.31 0.89
C ASN A 558 -18.79 22.11 0.69
N VAL A 559 -18.13 21.44 1.63
CA VAL A 559 -16.70 21.10 1.52
C VAL A 559 -16.56 19.59 1.53
N LEU A 560 -15.84 19.08 0.55
CA LEU A 560 -15.51 17.68 0.36
C LEU A 560 -13.99 17.51 0.32
N ASN A 561 -13.40 17.14 1.46
CA ASN A 561 -11.98 16.92 1.61
C ASN A 561 -11.72 15.65 2.42
N ALA A 562 -10.44 15.29 2.58
CA ALA A 562 -10.01 14.08 3.26
C ALA A 562 -10.62 13.89 4.67
N LYS A 563 -10.93 14.98 5.38
CA LYS A 563 -11.53 14.92 6.73
C LYS A 563 -13.03 14.55 6.75
N LEU A 564 -13.74 14.65 5.61
CA LEU A 564 -15.21 14.51 5.51
C LEU A 564 -15.67 13.39 4.57
N HIS A 565 -14.83 12.43 4.25
CA HIS A 565 -15.08 11.37 3.26
C HIS A 565 -16.33 10.51 3.54
N LYS A 566 -16.74 10.32 4.80
CA LYS A 566 -17.92 9.51 5.16
C LYS A 566 -19.26 10.09 4.64
N LYS A 567 -19.30 11.37 4.29
CA LYS A 567 -20.48 12.06 3.73
C LYS A 567 -20.34 12.37 2.24
N GLU A 568 -19.36 11.80 1.58
CA GLU A 568 -19.02 12.12 0.19
C GLU A 568 -20.19 11.94 -0.77
N ALA A 569 -20.87 10.82 -0.71
CA ALA A 569 -21.98 10.51 -1.61
C ALA A 569 -23.17 11.47 -1.49
N ASP A 570 -23.47 11.92 -0.27
CA ASP A 570 -24.57 12.87 -0.02
C ASP A 570 -24.23 14.27 -0.52
N ILE A 571 -22.99 14.74 -0.28
CA ILE A 571 -22.51 16.04 -0.74
C ILE A 571 -22.48 16.09 -2.27
N VAL A 572 -22.02 15.00 -2.93
CA VAL A 572 -21.99 14.95 -4.39
C VAL A 572 -23.40 14.91 -4.98
N ALA A 573 -24.36 14.25 -4.34
CA ALA A 573 -25.75 14.25 -4.79
C ALA A 573 -26.37 15.66 -4.76
N GLU A 574 -25.98 16.51 -3.81
CA GLU A 574 -26.43 17.90 -3.71
C GLU A 574 -25.71 18.86 -4.67
N ALA A 575 -24.52 18.49 -5.15
CA ALA A 575 -23.65 19.37 -5.95
C ALA A 575 -24.27 19.83 -7.28
N GLY A 576 -25.30 19.15 -7.79
CA GLY A 576 -26.02 19.50 -9.02
C GLY A 576 -27.19 20.44 -8.84
N ASN A 577 -27.52 20.88 -7.61
CA ASN A 577 -28.64 21.75 -7.32
C ASN A 577 -28.32 23.22 -7.66
N PRO A 578 -29.32 24.04 -8.01
CA PRO A 578 -29.12 25.44 -8.43
C PRO A 578 -28.37 26.27 -7.39
N GLY A 579 -27.29 26.93 -7.83
CA GLY A 579 -26.53 27.89 -7.02
C GLY A 579 -25.70 27.28 -5.89
N ILE A 580 -25.65 25.94 -5.75
CA ILE A 580 -24.82 25.27 -4.75
C ILE A 580 -23.35 25.32 -5.18
N VAL A 581 -22.49 25.70 -4.23
CA VAL A 581 -21.05 25.69 -4.38
C VAL A 581 -20.49 24.48 -3.64
N THR A 582 -19.70 23.64 -4.31
CA THR A 582 -19.02 22.51 -3.71
C THR A 582 -17.52 22.68 -3.89
N ILE A 583 -16.77 22.71 -2.78
CA ILE A 583 -15.31 22.70 -2.80
C ILE A 583 -14.88 21.25 -2.65
N ALA A 584 -14.10 20.74 -3.59
CA ALA A 584 -13.59 19.37 -3.56
C ALA A 584 -12.06 19.36 -3.68
N THR A 585 -11.38 18.63 -2.80
CA THR A 585 -9.99 18.26 -3.05
C THR A 585 -9.93 17.21 -4.15
N ASN A 586 -8.75 17.04 -4.74
CA ASN A 586 -8.52 16.13 -5.86
C ASN A 586 -9.27 14.81 -5.70
N MET A 587 -9.92 14.36 -6.77
CA MET A 587 -10.57 13.05 -6.88
C MET A 587 -11.73 12.75 -5.91
N ALA A 588 -12.04 13.62 -4.95
CA ALA A 588 -13.22 13.44 -4.11
C ALA A 588 -14.50 13.33 -4.97
N GLY A 589 -15.37 12.36 -4.68
CA GLY A 589 -16.57 12.08 -5.47
C GLY A 589 -16.30 11.30 -6.78
N ARG A 590 -15.11 10.69 -6.99
CA ARG A 590 -14.82 9.84 -8.15
C ARG A 590 -15.76 8.63 -8.19
N GLY A 591 -16.23 8.26 -9.38
CA GLY A 591 -17.20 7.18 -9.55
C GLY A 591 -18.64 7.52 -9.19
N THR A 592 -18.92 8.79 -8.77
CA THR A 592 -20.28 9.28 -8.48
C THR A 592 -20.70 10.31 -9.51
N ASP A 593 -21.94 10.22 -10.00
CA ASP A 593 -22.47 11.15 -10.99
C ASP A 593 -23.15 12.35 -10.33
N ILE A 594 -22.95 13.55 -10.90
CA ILE A 594 -23.61 14.79 -10.50
C ILE A 594 -24.81 14.99 -11.43
N LYS A 595 -26.02 14.70 -10.96
CA LYS A 595 -27.25 14.86 -11.73
C LYS A 595 -27.69 16.32 -11.74
N LEU A 596 -27.95 16.87 -12.93
CA LEU A 596 -28.40 18.25 -13.11
C LEU A 596 -29.92 18.30 -13.33
N THR A 597 -30.56 19.30 -12.72
CA THR A 597 -31.98 19.60 -12.99
C THR A 597 -32.14 20.38 -14.29
N GLU A 598 -33.29 20.32 -14.95
CA GLU A 598 -33.53 21.03 -16.22
C GLU A 598 -33.32 22.56 -16.09
N ASN A 599 -33.67 23.15 -14.95
CA ASN A 599 -33.44 24.57 -14.70
C ASN A 599 -31.95 24.91 -14.68
N VAL A 600 -31.10 24.01 -14.20
CA VAL A 600 -29.65 24.18 -14.16
C VAL A 600 -29.08 24.06 -15.59
N LYS A 601 -29.60 23.13 -16.40
CA LYS A 601 -29.16 22.97 -17.79
C LYS A 601 -29.43 24.25 -18.59
N THR A 602 -30.61 24.84 -18.43
CA THR A 602 -30.96 26.12 -19.10
C THR A 602 -30.11 27.31 -18.61
N SER A 603 -29.63 27.27 -17.37
CA SER A 603 -28.72 28.29 -16.81
C SER A 603 -27.26 28.14 -17.25
N GLY A 604 -26.94 27.16 -18.10
CA GLY A 604 -25.58 26.89 -18.60
C GLY A 604 -24.82 25.77 -17.88
N GLY A 605 -25.53 24.93 -17.10
CA GLY A 605 -25.03 23.70 -16.51
C GLY A 605 -23.98 23.89 -15.39
N LEU A 606 -23.27 22.80 -15.07
CA LEU A 606 -22.26 22.80 -14.02
C LEU A 606 -21.00 23.58 -14.44
N ALA A 607 -20.57 24.52 -13.58
CA ALA A 607 -19.32 25.25 -13.77
C ALA A 607 -18.19 24.60 -12.96
N ILE A 608 -17.07 24.30 -13.62
CA ILE A 608 -15.86 23.81 -12.99
C ILE A 608 -14.85 24.93 -12.83
N ILE A 609 -14.37 25.15 -11.62
CA ILE A 609 -13.33 26.12 -11.31
C ILE A 609 -12.13 25.37 -10.73
N GLY A 610 -11.02 25.28 -11.48
CA GLY A 610 -9.76 24.76 -10.96
C GLY A 610 -8.97 25.88 -10.28
N THR A 611 -8.57 25.71 -9.03
CA THR A 611 -7.79 26.73 -8.31
C THR A 611 -6.30 26.65 -8.56
N GLU A 612 -5.83 25.56 -9.14
CA GLU A 612 -4.46 25.30 -9.60
C GLU A 612 -4.48 24.29 -10.74
N ARG A 613 -3.40 24.24 -11.52
CA ARG A 613 -3.14 23.10 -12.39
C ARG A 613 -2.42 22.01 -11.60
N HIS A 614 -2.86 20.78 -11.76
CA HIS A 614 -2.24 19.62 -11.13
C HIS A 614 -0.94 19.23 -11.82
N ASP A 615 -0.15 18.39 -11.20
CA ASP A 615 1.10 17.87 -11.75
C ASP A 615 0.88 16.96 -12.96
N SER A 616 -0.31 16.37 -13.10
CA SER A 616 -0.70 15.55 -14.24
C SER A 616 -1.90 16.16 -14.99
N ARG A 617 -1.79 16.21 -16.34
CA ARG A 617 -2.88 16.62 -17.26
C ARG A 617 -4.12 15.76 -17.10
N ARG A 618 -3.93 14.52 -16.71
CA ARG A 618 -4.99 13.53 -16.47
C ARG A 618 -5.94 13.99 -15.37
N VAL A 619 -5.42 14.46 -14.25
CA VAL A 619 -6.21 14.95 -13.12
C VAL A 619 -7.03 16.18 -13.50
N ASP A 620 -6.46 17.09 -14.27
CA ASP A 620 -7.19 18.25 -14.81
C ASP A 620 -8.33 17.81 -15.74
N ARG A 621 -8.11 16.82 -16.61
CA ARG A 621 -9.13 16.24 -17.48
C ARG A 621 -10.25 15.57 -16.69
N GLN A 622 -9.93 14.87 -15.60
CA GLN A 622 -10.92 14.25 -14.71
C GLN A 622 -11.79 15.29 -14.01
N LEU A 623 -11.19 16.41 -13.57
CA LEU A 623 -11.94 17.51 -12.98
C LEU A 623 -12.90 18.13 -14.02
N ARG A 624 -12.41 18.47 -15.22
CA ARG A 624 -13.24 18.97 -16.33
C ARG A 624 -14.36 18.02 -16.71
N GLY A 625 -14.08 16.72 -16.74
CA GLY A 625 -15.02 15.66 -17.10
C GLY A 625 -16.20 15.48 -16.14
N ARG A 626 -16.24 16.22 -15.04
CA ARG A 626 -17.40 16.29 -14.16
C ARG A 626 -18.55 17.09 -14.76
N SER A 627 -18.27 17.95 -15.72
CA SER A 627 -19.23 18.81 -16.43
C SER A 627 -19.30 18.41 -17.91
N GLY A 628 -20.40 18.71 -18.59
CA GLY A 628 -20.60 18.41 -20.02
C GLY A 628 -20.86 16.94 -20.30
N ARG A 629 -21.57 16.22 -19.43
CA ARG A 629 -21.89 14.79 -19.55
C ARG A 629 -23.15 14.58 -20.37
N GLN A 630 -23.17 13.59 -21.23
CA GLN A 630 -24.34 13.18 -22.05
C GLN A 630 -25.03 14.36 -22.82
N GLY A 631 -24.21 15.31 -23.30
CA GLY A 631 -24.71 16.50 -24.02
C GLY A 631 -25.27 17.60 -23.12
N ASP A 632 -25.06 17.54 -21.79
CA ASP A 632 -25.40 18.64 -20.89
C ASP A 632 -24.45 19.84 -21.12
N PRO A 633 -24.93 21.08 -21.09
CA PRO A 633 -24.06 22.27 -21.15
C PRO A 633 -23.20 22.36 -19.89
N GLY A 634 -22.08 23.08 -19.99
CA GLY A 634 -21.17 23.30 -18.89
C GLY A 634 -20.01 24.20 -19.24
N SER A 635 -19.18 24.54 -18.26
CA SER A 635 -17.94 25.29 -18.49
C SER A 635 -16.81 24.83 -17.54
N SER A 636 -15.57 25.03 -17.97
CA SER A 636 -14.40 24.82 -17.12
C SER A 636 -13.40 25.97 -17.28
N GLN A 637 -12.83 26.43 -16.17
CA GLN A 637 -11.78 27.44 -16.16
C GLN A 637 -10.78 27.18 -15.02
N PHE A 638 -9.49 27.36 -15.31
CA PHE A 638 -8.45 27.25 -14.29
C PHE A 638 -7.86 28.60 -13.95
N PHE A 639 -7.69 28.83 -12.65
CA PHE A 639 -7.08 30.01 -12.04
C PHE A 639 -5.70 29.59 -11.52
N VAL A 640 -4.64 30.14 -12.10
CA VAL A 640 -3.26 29.74 -11.83
C VAL A 640 -2.48 30.94 -11.30
N SER A 641 -1.54 30.71 -10.39
CA SER A 641 -0.60 31.73 -9.91
C SER A 641 0.84 31.31 -10.21
N LEU A 642 1.72 32.32 -10.37
CA LEU A 642 3.18 32.06 -10.49
C LEU A 642 3.79 31.48 -9.21
N GLU A 643 3.11 31.66 -8.09
CA GLU A 643 3.51 31.10 -6.79
C GLU A 643 3.07 29.64 -6.61
N ASP A 644 2.28 29.08 -7.56
CA ASP A 644 1.85 27.68 -7.50
C ASP A 644 3.03 26.72 -7.73
N ASN A 645 3.01 25.56 -7.09
CA ASN A 645 4.13 24.62 -7.09
C ASN A 645 4.57 24.22 -8.51
N LEU A 646 3.63 23.87 -9.38
CA LEU A 646 3.93 23.51 -10.77
C LEU A 646 4.67 24.66 -11.51
N MET A 647 4.23 25.90 -11.30
CA MET A 647 4.83 27.08 -11.93
C MET A 647 6.19 27.42 -11.32
N ARG A 648 6.35 27.17 -10.03
CA ARG A 648 7.60 27.41 -9.28
C ARG A 648 8.69 26.42 -9.67
N LEU A 649 8.37 25.12 -9.70
CA LEU A 649 9.34 24.04 -9.90
C LEU A 649 9.65 23.77 -11.39
N PHE A 650 8.64 23.88 -12.26
CA PHE A 650 8.72 23.46 -13.65
C PHE A 650 8.40 24.57 -14.66
N GLY A 651 8.11 25.79 -14.19
CA GLY A 651 7.86 26.95 -15.07
C GLY A 651 9.08 27.25 -15.94
N SER A 652 8.89 27.26 -17.27
CA SER A 652 10.01 27.48 -18.20
C SER A 652 10.50 28.92 -18.16
N GLU A 653 11.78 29.11 -18.44
CA GLU A 653 12.39 30.46 -18.66
C GLU A 653 11.61 31.31 -19.67
N ARG A 654 10.95 30.66 -20.64
CA ARG A 654 10.15 31.36 -21.66
C ARG A 654 8.91 32.01 -21.05
N VAL A 655 8.27 31.32 -20.05
CA VAL A 655 7.12 31.89 -19.33
C VAL A 655 7.57 33.11 -18.53
N ALA A 656 8.66 32.97 -17.77
CA ALA A 656 9.24 34.09 -17.03
C ALA A 656 9.61 35.27 -17.94
N LYS A 657 10.31 35.01 -19.06
CA LYS A 657 10.67 36.06 -20.04
C LYS A 657 9.48 36.74 -20.72
N VAL A 658 8.40 36.03 -21.00
CA VAL A 658 7.19 36.62 -21.58
C VAL A 658 6.51 37.52 -20.56
N MET A 659 6.47 37.11 -19.30
CA MET A 659 5.84 37.86 -18.20
C MET A 659 6.65 39.14 -17.88
N ASP A 660 7.96 39.07 -17.84
CA ASP A 660 8.83 40.23 -17.64
C ASP A 660 8.68 41.24 -18.76
N ARG A 661 8.52 40.78 -20.03
CA ARG A 661 8.25 41.66 -21.16
C ARG A 661 6.89 42.32 -21.15
N MET A 662 5.91 41.69 -20.52
CA MET A 662 4.54 42.24 -20.42
C MET A 662 4.38 43.28 -19.31
N GLY A 663 5.34 43.41 -18.39
CA GLY A 663 5.34 44.44 -17.34
C GLY A 663 4.11 44.37 -16.41
N LEU A 664 3.71 43.17 -15.96
CA LEU A 664 2.48 42.98 -15.21
C LEU A 664 2.48 43.74 -13.88
N GLU A 665 1.51 44.60 -13.71
CA GLU A 665 1.20 45.22 -12.43
C GLU A 665 0.33 44.30 -11.54
N GLU A 666 0.29 44.59 -10.22
CA GLU A 666 -0.59 43.86 -9.29
C GLU A 666 -2.06 44.10 -9.71
N GLY A 667 -2.80 43.01 -9.99
CA GLY A 667 -4.21 43.04 -10.41
C GLY A 667 -4.44 42.76 -11.91
N GLU A 668 -3.40 42.67 -12.73
CA GLU A 668 -3.55 42.31 -14.14
C GLU A 668 -3.61 40.81 -14.34
N VAL A 669 -4.46 40.34 -15.25
CA VAL A 669 -4.71 38.94 -15.58
C VAL A 669 -4.24 38.61 -16.98
N ILE A 670 -3.44 37.56 -17.12
CA ILE A 670 -3.08 37.04 -18.45
C ILE A 670 -4.04 35.91 -18.81
N GLN A 671 -4.74 36.10 -19.95
CA GLN A 671 -5.54 35.04 -20.57
C GLN A 671 -5.04 34.83 -22.00
N HIS A 672 -4.17 33.87 -22.24
CA HIS A 672 -3.62 33.58 -23.55
C HIS A 672 -3.37 32.11 -23.78
N SER A 673 -3.79 31.57 -24.92
CA SER A 673 -3.66 30.13 -25.27
C SER A 673 -2.22 29.62 -25.28
N MET A 674 -1.23 30.50 -25.57
CA MET A 674 0.19 30.15 -25.54
C MET A 674 0.68 29.86 -24.12
N MET A 675 0.14 30.55 -23.12
CA MET A 675 0.47 30.30 -21.71
C MET A 675 -0.13 28.97 -21.23
N THR A 676 -1.38 28.67 -21.53
CA THR A 676 -2.02 27.37 -21.26
C THR A 676 -1.18 26.23 -21.86
N LYS A 677 -0.76 26.35 -23.13
CA LYS A 677 0.13 25.35 -23.76
C LYS A 677 1.50 25.24 -23.09
N SER A 678 2.00 26.31 -22.49
CA SER A 678 3.28 26.30 -21.78
C SER A 678 3.17 25.55 -20.45
N ILE A 679 2.05 25.72 -19.75
CA ILE A 679 1.72 24.96 -18.52
C ILE A 679 1.58 23.47 -18.84
N GLU A 680 0.86 23.11 -19.91
CA GLU A 680 0.73 21.71 -20.36
C GLU A 680 2.08 21.06 -20.68
N ARG A 681 3.04 21.80 -21.24
CA ARG A 681 4.41 21.29 -21.45
C ARG A 681 5.15 21.09 -20.13
N ALA A 682 4.93 21.97 -19.14
CA ALA A 682 5.50 21.78 -17.81
C ALA A 682 4.93 20.51 -17.15
N GLN A 683 3.59 20.31 -17.21
CA GLN A 683 2.95 19.08 -16.73
C GLN A 683 3.52 17.84 -17.41
N LYS A 684 3.69 17.86 -18.75
CA LYS A 684 4.27 16.73 -19.48
C LYS A 684 5.68 16.37 -18.98
N LYS A 685 6.52 17.36 -18.67
CA LYS A 685 7.84 17.10 -18.06
C LYS A 685 7.74 16.44 -16.69
N VAL A 686 6.76 16.86 -15.88
CA VAL A 686 6.52 16.24 -14.56
C VAL A 686 6.05 14.80 -14.73
N GLU A 687 5.11 14.55 -15.65
CA GLU A 687 4.63 13.21 -15.99
C GLU A 687 5.79 12.30 -16.43
N GLU A 688 6.65 12.77 -17.34
CA GLU A 688 7.85 12.05 -17.80
C GLU A 688 8.85 11.76 -16.67
N ASN A 689 9.07 12.71 -15.76
CA ASN A 689 9.92 12.50 -14.58
C ASN A 689 9.32 11.46 -13.63
N ASN A 690 8.04 11.60 -13.33
CA ASN A 690 7.32 10.67 -12.47
C ASN A 690 7.29 9.24 -13.05
N PHE A 691 7.11 9.12 -14.37
CA PHE A 691 7.22 7.84 -15.07
C PHE A 691 8.63 7.25 -14.91
N GLY A 692 9.68 8.06 -15.09
CA GLY A 692 11.06 7.62 -14.87
C GLY A 692 11.30 7.07 -13.46
N ILE A 693 10.75 7.73 -12.43
CA ILE A 693 10.82 7.27 -11.04
C ILE A 693 10.08 5.94 -10.87
N ARG A 694 8.82 5.83 -11.35
CA ARG A 694 8.03 4.58 -11.26
C ARG A 694 8.71 3.43 -12.00
N LYS A 695 9.26 3.69 -13.20
CA LYS A 695 10.00 2.69 -13.97
C LYS A 695 11.21 2.17 -13.21
N ARG A 696 12.00 3.07 -12.62
CA ARG A 696 13.16 2.68 -11.81
C ARG A 696 12.75 1.85 -10.59
N LEU A 697 11.69 2.23 -9.88
CA LEU A 697 11.16 1.44 -8.77
C LEU A 697 10.74 0.03 -9.21
N LEU A 698 10.09 -0.07 -10.38
CA LEU A 698 9.70 -1.36 -10.95
C LEU A 698 10.92 -2.21 -11.34
N GLU A 699 11.97 -1.60 -11.91
CA GLU A 699 13.20 -2.31 -12.28
C GLU A 699 13.90 -2.94 -11.05
N TYR A 700 13.85 -2.28 -9.88
CA TYR A 700 14.29 -2.86 -8.61
C TYR A 700 13.36 -3.99 -8.14
N ASP A 701 12.04 -3.81 -8.23
CA ASP A 701 11.06 -4.82 -7.81
C ASP A 701 11.02 -6.03 -8.77
N ASP A 702 11.33 -5.88 -10.04
CA ASP A 702 11.43 -7.00 -11.00
C ASP A 702 12.51 -8.00 -10.60
N VAL A 703 13.62 -7.54 -10.01
CA VAL A 703 14.64 -8.42 -9.43
C VAL A 703 14.06 -9.22 -8.27
N MET A 704 13.37 -8.53 -7.36
CA MET A 704 12.69 -9.18 -6.23
C MET A 704 11.59 -10.13 -6.72
N ASN A 705 10.87 -9.76 -7.78
CA ASN A 705 9.79 -10.57 -8.33
C ASN A 705 10.30 -11.90 -8.90
N ALA A 706 11.43 -11.88 -9.61
CA ALA A 706 12.05 -13.11 -10.12
C ALA A 706 12.42 -14.07 -8.97
N GLN A 707 12.98 -13.55 -7.88
CA GLN A 707 13.29 -14.33 -6.69
C GLN A 707 12.03 -14.85 -5.99
N ARG A 708 11.00 -13.98 -5.86
CA ARG A 708 9.69 -14.30 -5.27
C ARG A 708 9.01 -15.46 -6.01
N GLU A 709 9.00 -15.45 -7.33
CA GLU A 709 8.40 -16.52 -8.14
C GLU A 709 9.04 -17.89 -7.87
N VAL A 710 10.37 -17.95 -7.74
CA VAL A 710 11.09 -19.19 -7.42
C VAL A 710 10.67 -19.72 -6.03
N ILE A 711 10.66 -18.83 -5.04
CA ILE A 711 10.35 -19.20 -3.65
C ILE A 711 8.87 -19.59 -3.49
N TYR A 712 7.96 -18.80 -4.05
CA TYR A 712 6.52 -19.07 -3.95
C TYR A 712 6.14 -20.35 -4.68
N LYS A 713 6.84 -20.70 -5.75
CA LYS A 713 6.67 -22.00 -6.42
C LYS A 713 7.12 -23.16 -5.51
N ARG A 714 8.30 -23.06 -4.88
CA ARG A 714 8.77 -24.05 -3.89
C ARG A 714 7.80 -24.17 -2.71
N ARG A 715 7.36 -23.03 -2.18
CA ARG A 715 6.41 -22.98 -1.08
C ARG A 715 5.05 -23.62 -1.42
N LYS A 716 4.54 -23.36 -2.62
CA LYS A 716 3.31 -23.97 -3.13
C LYS A 716 3.43 -25.48 -3.26
N ASN A 717 4.55 -25.98 -3.77
CA ASN A 717 4.82 -27.42 -3.84
C ASN A 717 4.86 -28.03 -2.43
N ALA A 718 5.52 -27.38 -1.48
CA ALA A 718 5.55 -27.82 -0.09
C ALA A 718 4.16 -27.82 0.54
N LEU A 719 3.36 -26.76 0.32
CA LEU A 719 2.02 -26.61 0.87
C LEU A 719 1.04 -27.69 0.36
N SER A 720 1.06 -27.98 -0.95
CA SER A 720 0.21 -29.00 -1.55
C SER A 720 0.70 -30.43 -1.28
N GLY A 721 1.96 -30.59 -0.88
CA GLY A 721 2.64 -31.88 -0.80
C GLY A 721 3.00 -32.47 -2.15
N ASP A 722 2.65 -31.80 -3.27
CA ASP A 722 3.00 -32.24 -4.60
C ASP A 722 4.51 -32.05 -4.83
N ARG A 723 5.19 -33.13 -5.24
CA ARG A 723 6.64 -33.15 -5.53
C ARG A 723 7.54 -32.81 -4.33
N LEU A 724 7.03 -32.69 -3.08
CA LEU A 724 7.85 -32.32 -1.91
C LEU A 724 9.05 -33.26 -1.73
N LYS A 725 8.84 -34.58 -1.88
CA LYS A 725 9.94 -35.59 -1.80
C LYS A 725 11.00 -35.38 -2.87
N LEU A 726 10.61 -34.96 -4.07
CA LEU A 726 11.54 -34.61 -5.15
C LEU A 726 12.31 -33.31 -4.82
N ASP A 727 11.62 -32.33 -4.28
CA ASP A 727 12.26 -31.07 -3.88
C ASP A 727 13.27 -31.31 -2.74
N ILE A 728 12.96 -32.16 -1.75
CA ILE A 728 13.89 -32.55 -0.69
C ILE A 728 15.10 -33.31 -1.27
N ALA A 729 14.88 -34.23 -2.24
CA ALA A 729 15.95 -34.94 -2.90
C ALA A 729 16.87 -34.01 -3.70
N ASN A 730 16.30 -32.99 -4.37
CA ASN A 730 17.09 -31.96 -5.06
C ASN A 730 17.89 -31.11 -4.08
N MET A 731 17.28 -30.67 -2.96
CA MET A 731 17.98 -29.94 -1.90
C MET A 731 19.17 -30.76 -1.38
N LEU A 732 19.00 -32.09 -1.22
CA LEU A 732 20.05 -32.96 -0.76
C LEU A 732 21.20 -33.05 -1.78
N TYR A 733 20.87 -33.18 -3.07
CA TYR A 733 21.87 -33.20 -4.15
C TYR A 733 22.64 -31.88 -4.21
N ASP A 734 21.93 -30.73 -4.25
CA ASP A 734 22.52 -29.38 -4.29
C ASP A 734 23.47 -29.16 -3.08
N THR A 735 23.07 -29.62 -1.88
CA THR A 735 23.91 -29.48 -0.68
C THR A 735 25.14 -30.38 -0.75
N CYS A 736 25.02 -31.63 -1.26
CA CYS A 736 26.15 -32.50 -1.49
C CYS A 736 27.16 -31.91 -2.50
N GLU A 737 26.64 -31.37 -3.61
CA GLU A 737 27.43 -30.69 -4.62
C GLU A 737 28.21 -29.52 -4.01
N GLU A 738 27.53 -28.65 -3.27
CA GLU A 738 28.14 -27.46 -2.62
C GLU A 738 29.27 -27.88 -1.66
N ILE A 739 29.01 -28.85 -0.76
CA ILE A 739 29.99 -29.30 0.24
C ILE A 739 31.19 -29.93 -0.47
N VAL A 740 30.97 -30.77 -1.49
CA VAL A 740 32.11 -31.45 -2.20
C VAL A 740 32.92 -30.43 -2.99
N ILE A 741 32.31 -29.56 -3.79
CA ILE A 741 33.00 -28.58 -4.63
C ILE A 741 33.85 -27.63 -3.77
N ASN A 742 33.26 -27.06 -2.71
CA ASN A 742 33.95 -26.09 -1.84
C ASN A 742 35.18 -26.70 -1.18
N ASN A 743 35.07 -27.92 -0.64
CA ASN A 743 36.16 -28.55 0.08
C ASN A 743 37.18 -29.22 -0.86
N LYS A 744 36.74 -29.72 -2.04
CA LYS A 744 37.63 -30.29 -3.04
C LYS A 744 38.53 -29.23 -3.68
N SER A 745 37.97 -28.05 -3.98
CA SER A 745 38.72 -26.93 -4.55
C SER A 745 39.85 -26.42 -3.65
N SER A 746 39.67 -26.52 -2.32
CA SER A 746 40.66 -26.17 -1.29
C SER A 746 41.50 -27.35 -0.83
N ASN A 747 41.19 -28.57 -1.25
CA ASN A 747 41.74 -29.84 -0.80
C ASN A 747 41.72 -30.02 0.73
N ASP A 748 40.66 -29.55 1.37
CA ASP A 748 40.48 -29.58 2.83
C ASP A 748 39.49 -30.69 3.27
N TYR A 749 40.01 -31.92 3.41
CA TYR A 749 39.20 -33.03 3.88
C TYR A 749 38.72 -32.91 5.33
N LYS A 750 39.49 -32.21 6.19
CA LYS A 750 39.06 -32.01 7.59
C LYS A 750 37.82 -31.10 7.66
N ASN A 751 37.80 -30.03 6.88
CA ASN A 751 36.65 -29.16 6.80
C ASN A 751 35.45 -29.89 6.16
N PHE A 752 35.69 -30.71 5.12
CA PHE A 752 34.67 -31.58 4.54
C PHE A 752 34.02 -32.50 5.59
N GLU A 753 34.82 -33.21 6.38
CA GLU A 753 34.33 -34.11 7.45
C GLU A 753 33.57 -33.31 8.51
N PHE A 754 34.11 -32.17 8.91
CA PHE A 754 33.45 -31.28 9.86
C PHE A 754 32.09 -30.76 9.35
N GLU A 755 31.97 -30.37 8.08
CA GLU A 755 30.71 -29.95 7.49
C GLU A 755 29.67 -31.08 7.44
N ILE A 756 30.08 -32.31 7.11
CA ILE A 756 29.19 -33.49 7.14
C ILE A 756 28.67 -33.76 8.55
N ILE A 757 29.57 -33.77 9.56
CA ILE A 757 29.18 -33.97 10.95
C ILE A 757 28.28 -32.83 11.42
N SER A 758 28.65 -31.59 11.11
CA SER A 758 27.92 -30.41 11.54
C SER A 758 26.51 -30.33 10.92
N ASN A 759 26.36 -30.63 9.65
CA ASN A 759 25.08 -30.55 8.97
C ASN A 759 24.19 -31.77 9.18
N PHE A 760 24.75 -32.96 9.21
CA PHE A 760 23.98 -34.23 9.17
C PHE A 760 24.17 -35.13 10.39
N SER A 761 25.10 -34.82 11.29
CA SER A 761 25.45 -35.65 12.47
C SER A 761 25.81 -37.07 12.13
N ILE A 762 26.53 -37.27 11.04
CA ILE A 762 27.06 -38.57 10.57
C ILE A 762 28.53 -38.43 10.20
N THR A 763 29.25 -39.56 10.19
CA THR A 763 30.64 -39.61 9.67
C THR A 763 30.65 -39.61 8.16
N ALA A 764 31.67 -39.03 7.55
CA ALA A 764 31.86 -39.04 6.10
C ALA A 764 31.91 -40.49 5.56
N PRO A 765 31.27 -40.79 4.39
CA PRO A 765 31.21 -42.16 3.86
C PRO A 765 32.53 -42.62 3.20
N PHE A 766 33.46 -41.72 2.93
CA PHE A 766 34.75 -42.02 2.28
C PHE A 766 35.93 -41.40 3.06
N ASP A 767 37.10 -42.01 2.90
CA ASP A 767 38.33 -41.60 3.56
C ASP A 767 39.08 -40.51 2.75
N PHE A 768 40.19 -39.99 3.35
CA PHE A 768 41.02 -38.98 2.69
C PHE A 768 41.53 -39.41 1.32
N ASN A 769 41.94 -40.67 1.16
CA ASN A 769 42.51 -41.16 -0.12
C ASN A 769 41.46 -41.21 -1.23
N GLN A 770 40.25 -41.64 -0.90
CA GLN A 770 39.13 -41.57 -1.83
C GLN A 770 38.74 -40.14 -2.20
N PHE A 771 38.67 -39.27 -1.20
CA PHE A 771 38.37 -37.84 -1.39
C PHE A 771 39.40 -37.18 -2.31
N GLU A 772 40.70 -37.43 -2.13
CA GLU A 772 41.76 -36.81 -2.93
C GLU A 772 41.78 -37.34 -4.39
N ASN A 773 41.57 -38.63 -4.60
CA ASN A 773 41.79 -39.28 -5.91
C ASN A 773 40.54 -39.44 -6.78
N SER A 774 39.35 -39.29 -6.22
CA SER A 774 38.10 -39.45 -6.99
C SER A 774 37.67 -38.15 -7.66
N GLU A 775 36.95 -38.28 -8.77
CA GLU A 775 36.33 -37.16 -9.48
C GLU A 775 35.17 -36.57 -8.65
N GLU A 776 35.00 -35.27 -8.72
CA GLU A 776 33.95 -34.52 -7.99
C GLU A 776 32.57 -35.10 -8.19
N GLU A 777 32.19 -35.41 -9.44
CA GLU A 777 30.88 -35.99 -9.78
C GLU A 777 30.63 -37.34 -9.12
N SER A 778 31.68 -38.18 -9.00
CA SER A 778 31.62 -39.49 -8.32
C SER A 778 31.39 -39.31 -6.83
N LEU A 779 32.16 -38.41 -6.18
CA LEU A 779 32.00 -38.11 -4.75
C LEU A 779 30.62 -37.53 -4.42
N ILE A 780 30.10 -36.65 -5.26
CA ILE A 780 28.74 -36.06 -5.11
C ILE A 780 27.69 -37.16 -5.15
N LYS A 781 27.74 -38.05 -6.14
CA LYS A 781 26.79 -39.17 -6.29
C LYS A 781 26.84 -40.14 -5.13
N GLU A 782 28.04 -40.48 -4.65
CA GLU A 782 28.23 -41.40 -3.55
C GLU A 782 27.72 -40.81 -2.24
N LEU A 783 28.08 -39.56 -1.96
CA LEU A 783 27.57 -38.82 -0.77
C LEU A 783 26.04 -38.69 -0.81
N TYR A 784 25.47 -38.30 -1.95
CA TYR A 784 24.04 -38.21 -2.13
C TYR A 784 23.29 -39.50 -1.88
N ASN A 785 23.76 -40.61 -2.47
CA ASN A 785 23.13 -41.92 -2.28
C ASN A 785 23.20 -42.38 -0.82
N PHE A 786 24.34 -42.17 -0.15
CA PHE A 786 24.52 -42.49 1.26
C PHE A 786 23.58 -41.69 2.15
N LEU A 787 23.49 -40.38 1.93
CA LEU A 787 22.59 -39.50 2.71
C LEU A 787 21.12 -39.82 2.45
N LEU A 788 20.74 -40.10 1.22
CA LEU A 788 19.37 -40.47 0.86
C LEU A 788 18.93 -41.77 1.54
N GLU A 789 19.81 -42.78 1.55
CA GLU A 789 19.52 -44.05 2.24
C GLU A 789 19.41 -43.84 3.76
N PHE A 790 20.31 -43.05 4.34
CA PHE A 790 20.27 -42.70 5.76
C PHE A 790 18.97 -41.98 6.09
N TYR A 791 18.59 -40.97 5.31
CA TYR A 791 17.35 -40.20 5.49
C TYR A 791 16.12 -41.11 5.44
N ASN A 792 16.01 -41.97 4.45
CA ASN A 792 14.89 -42.91 4.29
C ASN A 792 14.76 -43.88 5.49
N LYS A 793 15.88 -44.39 6.01
CA LYS A 793 15.88 -45.21 7.24
C LYS A 793 15.42 -44.45 8.45
N LYS A 794 15.88 -43.19 8.61
CA LYS A 794 15.50 -42.30 9.72
C LYS A 794 14.01 -42.01 9.73
N ILE A 795 13.46 -41.63 8.56
CA ILE A 795 12.03 -41.31 8.37
C ILE A 795 11.16 -42.53 8.68
N THR A 796 11.54 -43.72 8.20
CA THR A 796 10.81 -44.97 8.47
C THR A 796 10.81 -45.29 9.96
N ASN A 797 11.92 -45.07 10.63
CA ASN A 797 12.04 -45.27 12.08
C ASN A 797 11.17 -44.29 12.86
N ASN A 798 11.18 -43.01 12.50
CA ASN A 798 10.33 -41.97 13.11
C ASN A 798 8.85 -42.29 12.94
N ALA A 799 8.41 -42.77 11.77
CA ALA A 799 7.03 -43.20 11.51
C ALA A 799 6.63 -44.36 12.42
N SER A 800 7.53 -45.37 12.56
CA SER A 800 7.27 -46.56 13.38
C SER A 800 7.20 -46.27 14.88
N LEU A 801 8.05 -45.34 15.35
CA LEU A 801 8.02 -44.88 16.76
C LEU A 801 6.77 -44.05 17.05
N ALA A 802 6.44 -43.11 16.17
CA ALA A 802 5.23 -42.30 16.29
C ALA A 802 3.96 -43.11 16.23
N PHE A 803 3.91 -44.13 15.39
CA PHE A 803 2.71 -44.98 15.24
C PHE A 803 2.31 -45.71 16.53
N LYS A 804 3.26 -46.11 17.36
CA LYS A 804 2.95 -46.70 18.66
C LYS A 804 2.14 -45.75 19.54
N VAL A 805 2.50 -44.49 19.56
CA VAL A 805 1.81 -43.48 20.35
C VAL A 805 0.48 -43.11 19.72
N ILE A 806 0.45 -42.88 18.38
CA ILE A 806 -0.77 -42.59 17.62
C ILE A 806 -1.82 -43.67 17.81
N LYS A 807 -1.42 -44.94 17.77
CA LYS A 807 -2.31 -46.10 18.00
C LYS A 807 -2.95 -46.05 19.38
N ASN A 808 -2.16 -45.84 20.42
CA ASN A 808 -2.66 -45.77 21.80
C ASN A 808 -3.65 -44.60 21.97
N VAL A 809 -3.39 -43.44 21.35
CA VAL A 809 -4.27 -42.28 21.44
C VAL A 809 -5.58 -42.48 20.65
N TYR A 810 -5.51 -43.13 19.49
CA TYR A 810 -6.68 -43.38 18.63
C TYR A 810 -7.62 -44.48 19.22
N GLU A 811 -7.04 -45.57 19.77
CA GLU A 811 -7.77 -46.69 20.33
C GLU A 811 -8.32 -46.42 21.74
N ASN A 812 -7.92 -45.32 22.39
CA ASN A 812 -8.40 -44.96 23.72
C ASN A 812 -9.76 -44.22 23.62
N PRO A 813 -10.90 -44.81 24.06
CA PRO A 813 -12.23 -44.28 23.87
C PRO A 813 -12.51 -42.96 24.64
N GLY A 814 -11.62 -42.53 25.53
CA GLY A 814 -11.67 -41.26 26.26
C GLY A 814 -11.18 -40.05 25.46
N ASN A 815 -10.41 -40.23 24.37
CA ASN A 815 -9.77 -39.18 23.61
C ASN A 815 -10.51 -38.98 22.27
N ARG A 816 -11.29 -37.90 22.16
CA ARG A 816 -11.97 -37.47 20.89
C ARG A 816 -11.21 -36.41 20.16
N PHE A 817 -9.90 -36.64 19.90
CA PHE A 817 -9.07 -35.69 19.16
C PHE A 817 -9.24 -35.89 17.65
N GLU A 818 -9.50 -34.82 16.89
CA GLU A 818 -9.48 -34.86 15.44
C GLU A 818 -8.04 -34.63 14.93
N ARG A 819 -7.32 -33.69 15.54
CA ARG A 819 -5.94 -33.33 15.19
C ARG A 819 -5.07 -33.35 16.44
N ILE A 820 -3.84 -33.85 16.30
CA ILE A 820 -2.84 -33.90 17.37
C ILE A 820 -1.62 -33.07 17.00
N VAL A 821 -0.96 -32.55 18.03
CA VAL A 821 0.33 -31.84 17.90
C VAL A 821 1.44 -32.78 18.32
N VAL A 822 2.41 -33.00 17.43
CA VAL A 822 3.57 -33.84 17.68
C VAL A 822 4.83 -32.96 17.62
N PRO A 823 5.56 -32.77 18.73
CA PRO A 823 6.82 -32.01 18.71
C PRO A 823 7.95 -32.84 18.15
N PHE A 824 8.76 -32.24 17.28
CA PHE A 824 10.03 -32.74 16.80
C PHE A 824 11.16 -31.83 17.26
N THR A 825 12.28 -32.38 17.68
CA THR A 825 13.43 -31.60 18.14
C THR A 825 14.75 -32.16 17.61
N ASP A 826 15.67 -31.28 17.24
CA ASP A 826 17.06 -31.59 16.89
C ASP A 826 18.02 -31.45 18.09
N GLY A 827 17.46 -31.15 19.30
CA GLY A 827 18.20 -30.88 20.51
C GLY A 827 18.44 -29.37 20.79
N ILE A 828 18.32 -28.53 19.79
CA ILE A 828 18.46 -27.05 19.86
C ILE A 828 17.13 -26.36 19.63
N LYS A 829 16.46 -26.74 18.55
CA LYS A 829 15.14 -26.19 18.14
C LYS A 829 14.06 -27.24 18.33
N SER A 830 12.85 -26.82 18.66
CA SER A 830 11.68 -27.69 18.70
C SER A 830 10.57 -27.09 17.83
N ILE A 831 10.07 -27.90 16.90
CA ILE A 831 9.00 -27.50 15.97
C ILE A 831 7.84 -28.47 16.16
N SER A 832 6.65 -27.90 16.39
CA SER A 832 5.41 -28.67 16.59
C SER A 832 4.73 -28.92 15.23
N VAL A 833 4.45 -30.16 14.92
CA VAL A 833 3.77 -30.61 13.70
C VAL A 833 2.34 -31.00 14.01
N VAL A 834 1.39 -30.45 13.28
CA VAL A 834 -0.03 -30.78 13.40
C VAL A 834 -0.38 -31.86 12.38
N THR A 835 -0.99 -32.94 12.82
CA THR A 835 -1.46 -34.02 11.93
C THR A 835 -2.87 -34.46 12.25
N ASP A 836 -3.60 -34.94 11.25
CA ASP A 836 -4.90 -35.56 11.41
C ASP A 836 -4.73 -36.96 12.04
N LEU A 837 -5.40 -37.21 13.19
CA LEU A 837 -5.20 -38.41 13.97
C LEU A 837 -5.68 -39.68 13.24
N LYS A 838 -6.82 -39.61 12.54
CA LYS A 838 -7.37 -40.75 11.80
C LYS A 838 -6.48 -41.11 10.61
N ASN A 839 -6.10 -40.13 9.80
CA ASN A 839 -5.24 -40.35 8.65
C ASN A 839 -3.83 -40.84 9.06
N ALA A 840 -3.29 -40.35 10.18
CA ALA A 840 -2.03 -40.81 10.72
C ALA A 840 -2.11 -42.27 11.25
N TYR A 841 -3.26 -42.68 11.80
CA TYR A 841 -3.51 -44.06 12.22
C TYR A 841 -3.66 -45.00 11.01
N ASP A 842 -4.50 -44.65 10.05
CA ASP A 842 -4.77 -45.46 8.85
C ASP A 842 -3.51 -45.65 7.98
N SER A 843 -2.63 -44.64 7.90
CA SER A 843 -1.36 -44.67 7.19
C SER A 843 -0.17 -45.27 7.98
N LYS A 844 -0.42 -45.80 9.18
CA LYS A 844 0.62 -46.34 10.08
C LYS A 844 1.76 -45.36 10.38
N GLY A 845 1.44 -44.06 10.52
CA GLY A 845 2.38 -43.00 10.82
C GLY A 845 3.04 -42.32 9.60
N SER A 846 2.80 -42.81 8.38
CA SER A 846 3.36 -42.22 7.17
C SER A 846 2.82 -40.78 6.92
N LYS A 847 1.55 -40.57 7.21
CA LYS A 847 0.94 -39.22 7.11
C LYS A 847 1.61 -38.19 8.04
N LEU A 848 2.01 -38.57 9.24
CA LEU A 848 2.75 -37.71 10.14
C LEU A 848 4.10 -37.30 9.56
N VAL A 849 4.78 -38.21 8.86
CA VAL A 849 6.05 -37.91 8.19
C VAL A 849 5.84 -36.93 7.05
N ASP A 850 4.83 -37.14 6.20
CA ASP A 850 4.52 -36.19 5.11
C ASP A 850 4.16 -34.79 5.69
N ASP A 851 3.42 -34.72 6.79
CA ASP A 851 3.10 -33.48 7.48
C ASP A 851 4.34 -32.86 8.15
N PHE A 852 5.27 -33.68 8.67
CA PHE A 852 6.56 -33.23 9.21
C PHE A 852 7.41 -32.60 8.12
N GLU A 853 7.66 -33.30 6.99
CA GLU A 853 8.40 -32.76 5.85
C GLU A 853 7.81 -31.43 5.36
N ARG A 854 6.48 -31.38 5.24
CA ARG A 854 5.75 -30.17 4.80
C ARG A 854 5.94 -29.02 5.76
N ASN A 855 5.62 -29.20 7.04
CA ASN A 855 5.64 -28.11 8.02
C ASN A 855 7.07 -27.58 8.26
N ILE A 856 8.08 -28.46 8.27
CA ILE A 856 9.47 -28.06 8.42
C ILE A 856 9.94 -27.26 7.20
N THR A 857 9.68 -27.72 5.99
CA THR A 857 10.05 -27.01 4.77
C THR A 857 9.38 -25.63 4.72
N LEU A 858 8.09 -25.52 5.04
CA LEU A 858 7.39 -24.24 5.08
C LEU A 858 7.99 -23.31 6.14
N ALA A 859 8.27 -23.79 7.35
CA ALA A 859 8.83 -22.98 8.43
C ALA A 859 10.19 -22.38 8.07
N PHE A 860 11.08 -23.19 7.46
CA PHE A 860 12.40 -22.71 7.05
C PHE A 860 12.32 -21.78 5.83
N ILE A 861 11.43 -22.03 4.85
CA ILE A 861 11.19 -21.10 3.74
C ILE A 861 10.74 -19.74 4.29
N ASP A 862 9.74 -19.72 5.18
CA ASP A 862 9.18 -18.48 5.72
C ASP A 862 10.22 -17.70 6.55
N GLN A 863 11.05 -18.40 7.35
CA GLN A 863 12.12 -17.76 8.12
C GLN A 863 13.23 -17.20 7.22
N SER A 864 13.69 -17.97 6.23
CA SER A 864 14.74 -17.54 5.29
C SER A 864 14.27 -16.37 4.43
N CYS A 865 13.01 -16.39 3.97
CA CYS A 865 12.43 -15.29 3.22
C CYS A 865 12.40 -13.99 4.02
N LYS A 866 11.96 -14.03 5.29
CA LYS A 866 11.95 -12.84 6.15
C LYS A 866 13.34 -12.22 6.32
N THR A 867 14.34 -13.08 6.55
CA THR A 867 15.73 -12.63 6.69
C THR A 867 16.27 -12.06 5.38
N HIS A 868 15.94 -12.71 4.26
CA HIS A 868 16.37 -12.26 2.92
C HIS A 868 15.74 -10.92 2.54
N LEU A 869 14.44 -10.72 2.76
CA LEU A 869 13.78 -9.43 2.50
C LEU A 869 14.47 -8.29 3.25
N ARG A 870 14.85 -8.52 4.52
CA ARG A 870 15.62 -7.55 5.30
C ARG A 870 16.98 -7.24 4.66
N LYS A 871 17.77 -8.28 4.30
CA LYS A 871 19.06 -8.11 3.61
C LYS A 871 18.91 -7.35 2.29
N MET A 872 17.82 -7.58 1.55
CA MET A 872 17.53 -6.88 0.30
C MET A 872 17.16 -5.41 0.51
N ASP A 873 16.43 -5.09 1.58
CA ASP A 873 16.13 -3.70 1.95
C ASP A 873 17.41 -2.95 2.35
N GLU A 874 18.30 -3.60 3.14
CA GLU A 874 19.63 -3.09 3.50
C GLU A 874 20.50 -2.86 2.24
N LEU A 875 20.54 -3.83 1.31
CA LEU A 875 21.25 -3.71 0.04
C LEU A 875 20.72 -2.54 -0.80
N LYS A 876 19.41 -2.39 -0.91
CA LYS A 876 18.79 -1.31 -1.68
C LYS A 876 19.21 0.09 -1.17
N GLN A 877 19.40 0.23 0.14
CA GLN A 877 19.88 1.47 0.73
C GLN A 877 21.36 1.69 0.45
N SER A 878 22.19 0.65 0.61
CA SER A 878 23.66 0.77 0.43
C SER A 878 24.05 1.09 -1.02
N VAL A 879 23.39 0.49 -2.01
CA VAL A 879 23.72 0.72 -3.43
C VAL A 879 23.39 2.13 -3.93
N GLN A 880 22.55 2.88 -3.21
CA GLN A 880 22.28 4.27 -3.57
C GLN A 880 23.54 5.16 -3.44
N LEU A 881 24.45 4.80 -2.55
CA LEU A 881 25.72 5.50 -2.38
C LEU A 881 26.71 5.28 -3.55
N ALA A 882 26.49 4.22 -4.35
CA ALA A 882 27.34 3.92 -5.50
C ALA A 882 27.29 4.96 -6.62
N VAL A 883 26.30 5.85 -6.62
CA VAL A 883 26.23 7.00 -7.51
C VAL A 883 27.46 7.90 -7.35
N HIS A 884 28.00 8.04 -6.13
CA HIS A 884 29.20 8.82 -5.86
C HIS A 884 30.45 8.21 -6.51
N GLU A 885 30.45 6.91 -6.77
CA GLU A 885 31.52 6.19 -7.49
C GLU A 885 31.30 6.14 -9.01
N GLN A 886 30.30 6.84 -9.55
CA GLN A 886 29.92 6.82 -10.97
C GLN A 886 29.54 5.44 -11.52
N LYS A 887 29.10 4.55 -10.65
CA LYS A 887 28.59 3.22 -11.01
C LYS A 887 27.06 3.25 -11.08
N ASP A 888 26.49 2.39 -11.94
CA ASP A 888 25.03 2.24 -12.02
C ASP A 888 24.52 1.44 -10.79
N PRO A 889 23.75 2.08 -9.89
CA PRO A 889 23.24 1.42 -8.70
C PRO A 889 22.35 0.20 -9.00
N LEU A 890 21.58 0.23 -10.10
CA LEU A 890 20.72 -0.88 -10.48
C LEU A 890 21.53 -2.09 -10.92
N LEU A 891 22.63 -1.89 -11.62
CA LEU A 891 23.51 -2.97 -12.06
C LEU A 891 24.17 -3.66 -10.85
N ILE A 892 24.69 -2.87 -9.89
CA ILE A 892 25.24 -3.40 -8.64
C ILE A 892 24.16 -4.15 -7.86
N TYR A 893 22.99 -3.56 -7.71
CA TYR A 893 21.85 -4.20 -7.04
C TYR A 893 21.52 -5.57 -7.66
N LYS A 894 21.52 -5.70 -8.99
CA LYS A 894 21.26 -6.98 -9.67
C LYS A 894 22.30 -8.03 -9.34
N PHE A 895 23.60 -7.68 -9.34
CA PHE A 895 24.67 -8.62 -9.03
C PHE A 895 24.65 -9.04 -7.56
N GLU A 896 24.65 -8.07 -6.65
CA GLU A 896 24.67 -8.36 -5.21
C GLU A 896 23.41 -9.11 -4.75
N SER A 897 22.24 -8.75 -5.30
CA SER A 897 21.00 -9.45 -5.01
C SER A 897 21.00 -10.91 -5.48
N PHE A 898 21.66 -11.20 -6.58
CA PHE A 898 21.80 -12.58 -7.07
C PHE A 898 22.67 -13.42 -6.13
N GLU A 899 23.79 -12.87 -5.67
CA GLU A 899 24.66 -13.57 -4.72
C GLU A 899 23.97 -13.78 -3.36
N LEU A 900 23.28 -12.76 -2.84
CA LEU A 900 22.47 -12.88 -1.61
C LEU A 900 21.36 -13.93 -1.74
N PHE A 901 20.73 -14.01 -2.90
CA PHE A 901 19.68 -15.00 -3.16
C PHE A 901 20.24 -16.42 -3.23
N LYS A 902 21.37 -16.60 -3.90
CA LYS A 902 22.10 -17.88 -3.97
C LYS A 902 22.50 -18.35 -2.58
N GLU A 903 23.10 -17.47 -1.77
CA GLU A 903 23.44 -17.76 -0.38
C GLU A 903 22.21 -18.16 0.45
N MET A 904 21.10 -17.43 0.29
CA MET A 904 19.84 -17.74 0.97
C MET A 904 19.30 -19.12 0.59
N ILE A 905 19.33 -19.50 -0.69
CA ILE A 905 18.88 -20.83 -1.15
C ILE A 905 19.77 -21.93 -0.57
N ASN A 906 21.08 -21.75 -0.59
CA ASN A 906 22.02 -22.71 -0.04
C ASN A 906 21.82 -22.89 1.47
N GLN A 907 21.68 -21.78 2.21
CA GLN A 907 21.42 -21.82 3.65
C GLN A 907 20.05 -22.46 3.97
N LEU A 908 19.00 -22.13 3.18
CA LEU A 908 17.69 -22.76 3.30
C LEU A 908 17.76 -24.28 3.11
N ASN A 909 18.47 -24.75 2.07
CA ASN A 909 18.65 -26.17 1.81
C ASN A 909 19.36 -26.86 3.00
N ARG A 910 20.49 -26.29 3.47
CA ARG A 910 21.24 -26.81 4.62
C ARG A 910 20.42 -26.86 5.91
N ASP A 911 19.76 -25.78 6.27
CA ASP A 911 18.96 -25.69 7.50
C ASP A 911 17.79 -26.67 7.49
N THR A 912 17.09 -26.77 6.36
CA THR A 912 15.97 -27.70 6.17
C THR A 912 16.43 -29.15 6.32
N LEU A 913 17.48 -29.53 5.59
CA LEU A 913 18.02 -30.90 5.62
C LEU A 913 18.63 -31.23 6.98
N SER A 914 19.37 -30.31 7.56
CA SER A 914 19.95 -30.49 8.89
C SER A 914 18.86 -30.81 9.93
N PHE A 915 17.76 -30.03 9.92
CA PHE A 915 16.66 -30.32 10.84
C PHE A 915 15.94 -31.63 10.50
N LEU A 916 15.61 -31.88 9.22
CA LEU A 916 14.94 -33.13 8.82
C LEU A 916 15.75 -34.38 9.20
N ILE A 917 17.08 -34.34 9.06
CA ILE A 917 17.97 -35.47 9.35
C ILE A 917 18.22 -35.61 10.87
N LYS A 918 18.38 -34.51 11.60
CA LYS A 918 18.69 -34.55 13.04
C LYS A 918 17.45 -34.76 13.92
N ALA A 919 16.29 -34.22 13.49
CA ALA A 919 15.10 -34.23 14.31
C ALA A 919 14.64 -35.64 14.73
N ALA A 920 14.29 -35.76 16.00
CA ALA A 920 13.75 -36.96 16.62
C ALA A 920 12.52 -36.63 17.45
N LEU A 921 11.69 -37.61 17.68
CA LEU A 921 10.58 -37.50 18.62
C LEU A 921 11.14 -37.48 20.05
N PRO A 922 10.76 -36.51 20.91
CA PRO A 922 11.16 -36.54 22.29
C PRO A 922 10.57 -37.79 22.99
N THR A 923 11.37 -38.44 23.82
CA THR A 923 10.91 -39.53 24.68
C THR A 923 10.01 -38.99 25.79
N GLN A 924 8.73 -38.79 25.50
CA GLN A 924 7.74 -38.29 26.47
C GLN A 924 6.62 -39.30 26.74
N ASN A 925 6.12 -39.28 27.96
CA ASN A 925 5.00 -40.09 28.38
C ASN A 925 3.70 -39.69 27.65
N GLU A 926 2.79 -40.64 27.48
CA GLU A 926 1.49 -40.53 26.76
C GLU A 926 0.60 -39.38 27.23
N SER A 927 0.82 -38.83 28.44
CA SER A 927 0.06 -37.76 29.05
C SER A 927 0.34 -36.35 28.48
N SER A 928 1.26 -36.18 27.56
CA SER A 928 1.70 -34.87 27.04
C SER A 928 1.14 -34.53 25.64
N ILE A 929 0.32 -35.39 25.05
CA ILE A 929 -0.28 -35.11 23.74
C ILE A 929 -1.43 -34.10 23.90
N GLN A 930 -1.32 -32.98 23.19
CA GLN A 930 -2.31 -31.90 23.19
C GLN A 930 -3.14 -31.93 21.90
N GLU A 931 -4.41 -31.60 22.02
CA GLU A 931 -5.29 -31.36 20.89
C GLU A 931 -4.86 -30.10 20.18
N ALA A 932 -4.68 -30.16 18.85
CA ALA A 932 -4.45 -28.98 18.04
C ALA A 932 -5.76 -28.16 17.95
N LYS A 933 -5.86 -27.10 18.73
CA LYS A 933 -6.89 -26.09 18.48
C LYS A 933 -6.63 -25.48 17.11
N LYS A 934 -7.68 -25.35 16.26
CA LYS A 934 -7.59 -24.57 15.01
C LYS A 934 -7.00 -23.19 15.36
N GLN A 935 -5.72 -22.99 15.12
CA GLN A 935 -5.17 -21.64 15.12
C GLN A 935 -5.75 -20.97 13.88
N LYS A 936 -6.75 -20.13 14.07
CA LYS A 936 -6.97 -19.05 13.10
C LYS A 936 -5.65 -18.29 13.07
N LEU A 937 -5.13 -18.04 11.88
CA LEU A 937 -4.03 -17.09 11.69
C LEU A 937 -4.39 -15.89 12.57
N LYS A 938 -3.61 -15.67 13.63
CA LYS A 938 -3.80 -14.48 14.46
C LYS A 938 -3.49 -13.31 13.54
N ASP A 939 -4.39 -12.34 13.51
CA ASP A 939 -4.23 -11.08 12.81
C ASP A 939 -3.13 -10.20 13.43
N ASP A 940 -1.95 -10.77 13.71
CA ASP A 940 -0.78 -10.07 14.24
C ASP A 940 0.03 -9.39 13.12
N TYR A 941 -0.45 -9.46 11.87
CA TYR A 941 0.19 -8.85 10.72
C TYR A 941 -0.44 -7.50 10.39
N ALA A 942 0.37 -6.43 10.38
CA ALA A 942 -0.05 -5.15 9.85
C ALA A 942 0.03 -5.19 8.31
N THR A 943 -1.09 -4.99 7.64
CA THR A 943 -1.12 -4.76 6.20
C THR A 943 -0.85 -3.27 5.96
N GLN A 944 0.25 -2.96 5.26
CA GLN A 944 0.62 -1.58 4.94
C GLN A 944 0.09 -1.19 3.55
N LYS A 945 -1.16 -1.12 3.42
CA LYS A 945 -1.95 -0.36 2.45
C LYS A 945 -3.40 -0.46 2.89
N ASP A 946 -3.80 0.49 3.67
CA ASP A 946 -5.16 0.76 4.14
C ASP A 946 -6.24 -0.31 4.02
N GLU A 947 -6.70 -0.78 5.17
CA GLU A 947 -8.11 -0.75 5.47
C GLU A 947 -8.33 -0.67 6.98
N VAL A 948 -9.37 0.07 7.34
CA VAL A 948 -9.82 0.33 8.69
C VAL A 948 -9.96 -0.98 9.48
N LEU A 949 -8.92 -1.35 10.20
CA LEU A 949 -9.13 -2.12 11.41
C LEU A 949 -9.78 -1.18 12.39
N ASN A 950 -11.01 -1.49 12.81
CA ASN A 950 -11.71 -0.75 13.85
C ASN A 950 -10.73 -0.38 14.96
N THR A 951 -10.61 0.91 15.25
CA THR A 951 -9.73 1.48 16.28
C THR A 951 -9.80 0.77 17.63
N ASP A 952 -10.92 0.09 17.91
CA ASP A 952 -11.11 -0.73 19.10
C ASP A 952 -10.32 -2.05 19.08
N GLN A 953 -10.03 -2.62 17.91
CA GLN A 953 -9.22 -3.85 17.79
C GLN A 953 -7.72 -3.56 17.87
N LEU A 954 -7.24 -2.44 17.32
CA LEU A 954 -5.85 -1.99 17.46
C LEU A 954 -5.52 -1.58 18.90
N ALA A 955 -6.47 -0.95 19.61
CA ALA A 955 -6.32 -0.63 21.02
C ALA A 955 -6.29 -1.89 21.93
N ALA A 956 -6.96 -2.96 21.53
CA ALA A 956 -6.90 -4.25 22.22
C ALA A 956 -5.60 -5.02 21.94
N GLN A 957 -5.09 -4.98 20.70
CA GLN A 957 -3.81 -5.62 20.32
C GLN A 957 -2.60 -4.93 20.96
N ASN A 958 -2.56 -3.60 21.00
CA ASN A 958 -1.49 -2.86 21.68
C ASN A 958 -1.48 -3.04 23.22
N ARG A 959 -2.59 -3.52 23.83
CA ARG A 959 -2.62 -3.91 25.24
C ARG A 959 -2.06 -5.30 25.51
N SER A 960 -2.02 -6.19 24.50
CA SER A 960 -1.51 -7.57 24.66
C SER A 960 0.00 -7.69 24.41
N VAL A 961 0.61 -6.77 23.65
CA VAL A 961 2.05 -6.81 23.33
C VAL A 961 2.93 -6.17 24.42
N GLY A 962 2.37 -5.37 25.33
CA GLY A 962 3.08 -4.76 26.46
C GLY A 962 3.26 -5.66 27.69
N ALA A 963 2.83 -6.93 27.67
CA ALA A 963 2.75 -7.76 28.86
C ALA A 963 3.62 -9.02 28.86
N SER A 964 4.75 -9.05 28.19
CA SER A 964 5.72 -10.15 28.30
C SER A 964 7.10 -9.68 28.80
N ALA A 965 7.12 -9.22 30.05
CA ALA A 965 8.32 -9.24 30.88
C ALA A 965 7.91 -9.81 32.24
N SER A 966 8.43 -10.96 32.52
CA SER A 966 8.32 -11.80 33.71
C SER A 966 8.01 -11.09 35.03
N SER A 967 6.84 -11.42 35.60
CA SER A 967 6.55 -11.35 37.04
C SER A 967 5.43 -12.35 37.39
N PRO A 968 5.35 -12.89 38.61
CA PRO A 968 4.64 -14.12 38.91
C PRO A 968 3.11 -13.95 38.82
N GLN A 969 2.48 -14.99 38.31
CA GLN A 969 1.05 -15.12 38.09
C GLN A 969 0.21 -14.71 39.31
N ARG A 970 -0.53 -13.60 39.19
CA ARG A 970 -1.76 -13.37 39.93
C ARG A 970 -2.91 -13.75 39.02
N LYS A 971 -3.82 -14.62 39.52
CA LYS A 971 -5.04 -15.03 38.81
C LYS A 971 -5.82 -13.83 38.29
N ALA A 972 -6.13 -13.83 37.03
CA ALA A 972 -6.93 -12.79 36.39
C ALA A 972 -8.35 -12.76 37.00
N VAL A 973 -8.72 -11.60 37.51
CA VAL A 973 -10.10 -11.30 37.92
C VAL A 973 -10.83 -10.92 36.63
N GLU A 974 -11.87 -11.68 36.29
CA GLU A 974 -12.74 -11.39 35.15
C GLU A 974 -13.35 -10.01 35.30
N THR A 975 -13.07 -9.13 34.31
CA THR A 975 -13.64 -7.79 34.25
C THR A 975 -15.09 -7.88 33.77
N ILE A 976 -16.04 -7.77 34.66
CA ILE A 976 -17.47 -7.67 34.33
C ILE A 976 -17.67 -6.32 33.64
N VAL A 977 -17.83 -6.31 32.31
CA VAL A 977 -18.27 -5.13 31.55
C VAL A 977 -19.75 -4.90 31.83
N ARG A 978 -20.06 -4.03 32.78
CA ARG A 978 -21.42 -3.53 32.97
C ARG A 978 -21.77 -2.51 31.90
N LYS A 979 -22.59 -2.88 30.95
CA LYS A 979 -23.31 -1.93 30.06
C LYS A 979 -24.40 -1.23 30.89
N ASN A 980 -24.05 -0.19 31.62
CA ASN A 980 -25.07 0.67 32.24
C ASN A 980 -25.42 1.79 31.23
N PRO A 981 -26.69 2.01 30.91
CA PRO A 981 -27.14 3.20 30.20
C PRO A 981 -26.75 4.44 31.00
N LYS A 982 -26.33 5.52 30.33
CA LYS A 982 -26.02 6.80 30.97
C LYS A 982 -27.31 7.41 31.50
N ILE A 983 -27.53 7.27 32.80
CA ILE A 983 -28.70 7.82 33.50
C ILE A 983 -28.35 9.22 33.99
N GLY A 984 -29.21 10.21 33.69
CA GLY A 984 -29.01 11.58 34.11
C GLY A 984 -29.12 11.74 35.63
N ARG A 985 -28.30 12.62 36.25
CA ARG A 985 -28.21 12.81 37.71
C ARG A 985 -29.56 13.16 38.38
N ASN A 986 -30.51 13.73 37.65
CA ASN A 986 -31.81 14.13 38.14
C ASN A 986 -32.95 13.18 37.78
N GLU A 987 -32.66 12.13 36.99
CA GLU A 987 -33.66 11.12 36.62
C GLU A 987 -34.06 10.24 37.82
N LYS A 988 -35.36 9.92 37.88
CA LYS A 988 -35.89 9.01 38.92
C LYS A 988 -35.58 7.58 38.58
N VAL A 989 -34.99 6.85 39.50
CA VAL A 989 -34.62 5.44 39.41
C VAL A 989 -35.21 4.64 40.55
N THR A 990 -35.64 3.43 40.27
CA THR A 990 -36.08 2.47 41.29
C THR A 990 -34.93 1.53 41.59
N ILE A 991 -34.50 1.53 42.87
CA ILE A 991 -33.49 0.60 43.37
C ILE A 991 -34.11 -0.40 44.35
N LYS A 992 -33.62 -1.63 44.39
CA LYS A 992 -34.08 -2.68 45.28
C LYS A 992 -32.94 -3.28 46.08
N ASN A 993 -33.13 -3.46 47.36
CA ASN A 993 -32.17 -4.10 48.22
C ASN A 993 -32.18 -5.61 47.99
N VAL A 994 -31.00 -6.19 47.75
CA VAL A 994 -30.87 -7.63 47.38
C VAL A 994 -31.20 -8.52 48.56
N ALA A 995 -30.90 -8.13 49.80
CA ALA A 995 -31.10 -8.95 50.97
C ALA A 995 -32.53 -8.87 51.54
N THR A 996 -33.14 -7.66 51.52
CA THR A 996 -34.45 -7.44 52.19
C THR A 996 -35.63 -7.33 51.21
N GLY A 997 -35.37 -7.27 49.89
CA GLY A 997 -36.42 -7.15 48.87
C GLY A 997 -37.13 -5.77 48.80
N ASN A 998 -36.77 -4.83 49.67
CA ASN A 998 -37.39 -3.51 49.70
C ASN A 998 -36.96 -2.65 48.51
N SER A 999 -37.91 -1.95 47.86
CA SER A 999 -37.64 -1.05 46.75
C SER A 999 -37.78 0.43 47.15
N LYS A 1000 -36.95 1.31 46.62
CA LYS A 1000 -37.01 2.76 46.78
C LYS A 1000 -36.94 3.46 45.41
N ASN A 1001 -37.77 4.48 45.24
CA ASN A 1001 -37.74 5.33 44.04
C ASN A 1001 -37.14 6.68 44.44
N LEU A 1002 -35.93 7.01 43.89
CA LEU A 1002 -35.12 8.17 44.25
C LEU A 1002 -34.50 8.79 42.95
N LYS A 1003 -34.11 10.05 43.03
CA LYS A 1003 -33.29 10.62 41.96
C LYS A 1003 -31.92 9.93 41.91
N TYR A 1004 -31.37 9.69 40.74
CA TYR A 1004 -30.14 8.91 40.56
C TYR A 1004 -28.98 9.41 41.45
N LYS A 1005 -28.81 10.74 41.62
CA LYS A 1005 -27.82 11.35 42.54
C LYS A 1005 -27.96 10.88 44.03
N HIS A 1006 -29.17 10.48 44.45
CA HIS A 1006 -29.44 9.97 45.79
C HIS A 1006 -29.43 8.44 45.83
N ALA A 1007 -29.56 7.80 44.70
CA ALA A 1007 -29.46 6.35 44.54
C ALA A 1007 -28.01 5.86 44.42
N GLU A 1008 -27.14 6.66 43.88
CA GLU A 1008 -25.73 6.39 43.60
C GLU A 1008 -24.93 5.92 44.84
N PRO A 1009 -25.08 6.51 46.05
CA PRO A 1009 -24.42 5.99 47.27
C PRO A 1009 -24.92 4.64 47.74
N PHE A 1010 -26.15 4.26 47.40
CA PHE A 1010 -26.74 2.92 47.74
C PHE A 1010 -26.30 1.86 46.74
N LEU A 1011 -26.18 2.25 45.46
CA LEU A 1011 -25.71 1.36 44.38
C LEU A 1011 -24.18 1.08 44.51
N SER A 1012 -23.41 2.05 44.97
CA SER A 1012 -21.95 1.91 45.14
C SER A 1012 -21.56 0.98 46.31
N LYS A 1013 -22.46 0.81 47.30
CA LYS A 1013 -22.26 -0.13 48.44
C LYS A 1013 -22.53 -1.59 48.08
N GLY A 1014 -23.11 -1.91 46.88
CA GLY A 1014 -23.31 -3.25 46.39
C GLY A 1014 -24.56 -3.95 46.92
N ASP A 1015 -25.22 -3.43 47.97
CA ASP A 1015 -26.40 -4.05 48.59
C ASP A 1015 -27.70 -3.73 47.83
N TRP A 1016 -27.69 -2.81 46.92
CA TRP A 1016 -28.83 -2.35 46.15
C TRP A 1016 -28.56 -2.46 44.63
N VAL A 1017 -29.58 -2.86 43.89
CA VAL A 1017 -29.51 -3.03 42.41
C VAL A 1017 -30.57 -2.14 41.74
N LEU A 1018 -30.22 -1.57 40.60
CA LEU A 1018 -31.11 -0.77 39.76
C LEU A 1018 -32.11 -1.70 39.04
N ILE A 1019 -33.41 -1.42 39.15
CA ILE A 1019 -34.44 -2.22 38.48
C ILE A 1019 -34.98 -1.51 37.24
N SER A 1020 -35.31 -0.25 37.36
CA SER A 1020 -35.87 0.55 36.25
C SER A 1020 -35.54 2.02 36.40
N HIS A 1021 -35.47 2.73 35.26
CA HIS A 1021 -35.44 4.18 35.21
C HIS A 1021 -36.60 4.69 34.34
N GLN A 1022 -37.24 5.73 34.76
CA GLN A 1022 -38.29 6.41 33.99
C GLN A 1022 -37.62 7.52 33.20
N ASN A 1023 -37.60 7.41 31.85
CA ASN A 1023 -37.36 8.53 30.97
C ASN A 1023 -38.58 9.42 30.98
N ASN A 1024 -38.43 10.69 31.35
CA ASN A 1024 -39.43 11.73 31.08
C ASN A 1024 -39.17 12.32 29.72
#